data_75dc37bc195a8e23ad05638080e78463
#
_entry.id   75dc37bc195a8e23ad05638080e78463
#
_cell.length_a   1.000
_cell.length_b   1.000
_cell.length_c   1.000
_cell.angle_alpha   90.00
_cell.angle_beta   90.00
_cell.angle_gamma   90.00
#
_symmetry.space_group_name_H-M   'P 1'
#
loop_
_entity.id
_entity.type
_entity.pdbx_description
1 polymer ?
#
loop_
_entity_poly.entity_id
_entity_poly.type
_entity_poly.pdbx_seq_one_letter_code
_entity_poly.pdbx_strand_id
1 'polypeptide(L)'
;MTGDGSATRTGHGGRRAQPVAPEELDRLLGGAHPDPHAILGAHPYDGEVTVRTLRPEAEAVTVVTDAGRFPLAPERGGVFVGVLPAAEVPDYRLDVVYAGHTVPADDPYHYLPSVGEVDLHLIGEGRHEELWRVLGAHVREYATSMGPATGVSFAVWAPNARGVRVTGDFNAWEGRAHPMRSLGASGVWELFVPAIGAGVRYKYEVLGADRRWRLKADPLAFATEQPPATASVVFTPRYEWTDASWLAQRSGIDPASAPMTIYEVHLGSWRRGLSYRELAEQLSAYVLDLGFTHVELLPVAEHPYGGSWGYQVSAYYAPTARFGTPDEFRFLVDTLHSRGIGVIVDWVPAHFPKDTWALGRFDGTPLYEHADPRRGEHPDWGTFVFDFGRPEVRNFLVANALFWLEEYHIDGLRVDAVASMLYLDYSRRDGEWAPNAYGGRENLDAIALLQETNATVVKRVPGAVMIAEESTAWPGVTRPTYVGGLGFHFKWNMGWMHDSLSYISREPVHRSFHHSDLTFSMMYAYSERFVLPISHDEVVHGKGSLLRKMPGDRWQQLANVRALLAYMWAHPGKSLLFMGCELGQESEWAESRSLDWELLDLPGHRGLADLVRDLNSVYSQRPALWSQDADPAGFSWIDANDALSNVFSFLRWGSDGSVLACVANFAGMPHENYRLGLPLAGSWSEVVNTDSTVYAGSGVGNLGAVDAVADPWHGRPASAVLRLPPLGTLWLAGPPA
;
A
#
# COMPACT_ATOMS: atom_id res chain seq x y z
N MET A 1 48.92 37.78 -28.32
CA MET A 1 49.50 36.62 -28.98
C MET A 1 48.45 35.56 -29.16
N THR A 2 48.13 35.36 -30.39
CA THR A 2 47.03 34.52 -30.89
C THR A 2 47.34 33.05 -30.69
N GLY A 3 46.54 32.35 -29.91
CA GLY A 3 46.56 30.89 -29.77
C GLY A 3 45.65 30.25 -30.83
N ASP A 4 46.28 29.62 -31.78
CA ASP A 4 45.70 28.90 -32.90
C ASP A 4 45.02 27.62 -32.43
N GLY A 5 43.70 27.58 -32.55
CA GLY A 5 42.92 26.40 -32.27
C GLY A 5 43.04 25.39 -33.42
N SER A 6 43.80 24.32 -33.23
CA SER A 6 43.96 23.25 -34.20
C SER A 6 42.64 22.55 -34.49
N ALA A 7 41.99 22.88 -35.61
CA ALA A 7 40.87 22.16 -36.17
C ALA A 7 41.35 20.80 -36.73
N THR A 8 40.88 19.69 -36.14
CA THR A 8 41.12 18.32 -36.60
C THR A 8 40.49 18.14 -38.01
N ARG A 9 41.30 18.07 -39.05
CA ARG A 9 40.86 17.68 -40.41
C ARG A 9 40.70 16.15 -40.46
N THR A 10 39.47 15.66 -40.53
CA THR A 10 39.21 14.25 -40.82
C THR A 10 38.93 14.08 -42.33
N GLY A 11 39.63 13.16 -42.99
CA GLY A 11 39.64 12.99 -44.43
C GLY A 11 38.37 12.45 -45.02
N HIS A 12 38.03 12.93 -46.09
CA HIS A 12 37.31 12.75 -47.35
C HIS A 12 36.50 14.02 -47.65
N GLY A 13 37.13 14.89 -48.46
CA GLY A 13 36.38 15.97 -49.14
C GLY A 13 35.95 17.16 -48.29
N GLY A 14 36.80 17.74 -47.47
CA GLY A 14 36.64 19.12 -46.97
C GLY A 14 35.44 19.48 -46.05
N ARG A 15 34.65 18.51 -45.65
CA ARG A 15 33.46 18.71 -44.78
C ARG A 15 33.86 18.97 -43.35
N ARG A 16 33.19 19.93 -42.68
CA ARG A 16 33.53 20.35 -41.33
C ARG A 16 32.44 19.92 -40.35
N ALA A 17 32.78 19.03 -39.41
CA ALA A 17 31.88 18.67 -38.31
C ALA A 17 31.62 19.86 -37.38
N GLN A 18 30.47 19.90 -36.77
CA GLN A 18 30.13 20.87 -35.71
C GLN A 18 31.21 20.81 -34.60
N PRO A 19 31.87 21.92 -34.28
CA PRO A 19 32.90 21.94 -33.24
C PRO A 19 32.26 21.79 -31.85
N VAL A 20 32.94 21.04 -30.98
CA VAL A 20 32.59 20.90 -29.56
C VAL A 20 33.79 21.29 -28.75
N ALA A 21 33.59 22.07 -27.69
CA ALA A 21 34.67 22.47 -26.80
C ALA A 21 35.25 21.24 -26.06
N PRO A 22 36.57 21.15 -25.88
CA PRO A 22 37.20 20.02 -25.19
C PRO A 22 36.63 19.79 -23.79
N GLU A 23 36.24 20.84 -23.07
CA GLU A 23 35.65 20.79 -21.72
C GLU A 23 34.28 20.18 -21.74
N GLU A 24 33.50 20.34 -22.83
CA GLU A 24 32.19 19.71 -22.99
C GLU A 24 32.35 18.20 -23.23
N LEU A 25 33.31 17.79 -24.07
CA LEU A 25 33.63 16.37 -24.23
C LEU A 25 34.15 15.76 -22.93
N ASP A 26 34.94 16.47 -22.15
CA ASP A 26 35.41 16.01 -20.84
C ASP A 26 34.26 15.83 -19.85
N ARG A 27 33.28 16.74 -19.84
CA ARG A 27 32.06 16.61 -19.04
C ARG A 27 31.20 15.43 -19.49
N LEU A 28 31.03 15.24 -20.79
CA LEU A 28 30.29 14.11 -21.36
C LEU A 28 30.94 12.79 -20.95
N LEU A 29 32.23 12.61 -21.18
CA LEU A 29 32.99 11.41 -20.84
C LEU A 29 33.02 11.16 -19.33
N GLY A 30 33.05 12.21 -18.52
CA GLY A 30 32.91 12.17 -17.06
C GLY A 30 31.51 11.85 -16.58
N GLY A 31 30.50 11.91 -17.49
CA GLY A 31 29.07 11.70 -17.17
C GLY A 31 28.42 12.83 -16.39
N ALA A 32 29.03 14.02 -16.44
CA ALA A 32 28.54 15.23 -15.76
C ALA A 32 27.99 16.28 -16.76
N HIS A 33 27.74 15.88 -18.00
CA HIS A 33 27.11 16.75 -18.98
C HIS A 33 25.60 16.75 -18.78
N PRO A 34 24.93 17.91 -18.59
CA PRO A 34 23.50 17.96 -18.30
C PRO A 34 22.65 17.59 -19.52
N ASP A 35 23.12 17.80 -20.72
CA ASP A 35 22.43 17.47 -21.96
C ASP A 35 23.35 16.76 -22.96
N PRO A 36 23.55 15.44 -22.84
CA PRO A 36 24.34 14.66 -23.81
C PRO A 36 23.80 14.75 -25.24
N HIS A 37 22.52 14.99 -25.45
CA HIS A 37 21.90 15.10 -26.77
C HIS A 37 22.32 16.39 -27.49
N ALA A 38 22.82 17.42 -26.81
CA ALA A 38 23.40 18.60 -27.46
C ALA A 38 24.72 18.30 -28.19
N ILE A 39 25.37 17.19 -27.84
CA ILE A 39 26.64 16.75 -28.43
C ILE A 39 26.48 15.49 -29.25
N LEU A 40 25.83 14.49 -28.68
CA LEU A 40 25.58 13.18 -29.29
C LEU A 40 24.29 13.23 -30.14
N GLY A 41 24.18 12.27 -31.09
CA GLY A 41 23.10 12.26 -32.06
C GLY A 41 23.49 12.97 -33.35
N ALA A 42 22.47 13.42 -34.08
CA ALA A 42 22.64 14.08 -35.39
C ALA A 42 22.20 15.54 -35.31
N HIS A 43 23.10 16.45 -35.76
CA HIS A 43 22.89 17.89 -35.66
C HIS A 43 23.13 18.57 -37.00
N PRO A 44 22.22 19.41 -37.51
CA PRO A 44 22.46 20.25 -38.67
C PRO A 44 23.56 21.26 -38.38
N TYR A 45 24.58 21.34 -39.25
CA TYR A 45 25.68 22.29 -39.15
C TYR A 45 26.26 22.62 -40.53
N ASP A 46 26.33 23.88 -40.87
CA ASP A 46 26.93 24.42 -42.11
C ASP A 46 26.34 23.79 -43.42
N GLY A 47 24.98 23.55 -43.42
CA GLY A 47 24.28 22.96 -44.56
C GLY A 47 24.42 21.43 -44.67
N GLU A 48 25.04 20.79 -43.73
CA GLU A 48 25.23 19.32 -43.62
C GLU A 48 24.78 18.83 -42.25
N VAL A 49 24.82 17.51 -41.99
CA VAL A 49 24.48 16.93 -40.69
C VAL A 49 25.71 16.30 -40.06
N THR A 50 26.11 16.79 -38.88
CA THR A 50 27.13 16.15 -38.05
C THR A 50 26.46 15.04 -37.22
N VAL A 51 27.03 13.83 -37.24
CA VAL A 51 26.65 12.74 -36.35
C VAL A 51 27.78 12.47 -35.37
N ARG A 52 27.45 12.46 -34.06
CA ARG A 52 28.35 12.01 -32.99
C ARG A 52 27.67 10.90 -32.19
N THR A 53 28.43 9.85 -31.87
CA THR A 53 27.97 8.78 -31.02
C THR A 53 29.02 8.37 -30.01
N LEU A 54 28.60 7.97 -28.80
CA LEU A 54 29.48 7.47 -27.76
C LEU A 54 29.37 5.94 -27.73
N ARG A 55 30.47 5.29 -28.17
CA ARG A 55 30.60 3.82 -28.22
C ARG A 55 31.92 3.40 -27.57
N PRO A 56 31.97 3.33 -26.23
CA PRO A 56 33.16 2.81 -25.55
C PRO A 56 33.51 1.42 -26.12
N GLU A 57 34.82 1.13 -26.22
CA GLU A 57 35.36 -0.14 -26.71
C GLU A 57 35.06 -0.46 -28.21
N ALA A 58 34.40 0.42 -28.98
CA ALA A 58 34.22 0.23 -30.41
C ALA A 58 35.51 0.48 -31.18
N GLU A 59 35.82 -0.39 -32.14
CA GLU A 59 36.95 -0.24 -33.08
C GLU A 59 36.64 0.68 -34.24
N ALA A 60 35.38 0.64 -34.71
CA ALA A 60 34.87 1.48 -35.80
C ALA A 60 33.36 1.67 -35.69
N VAL A 61 32.87 2.78 -36.20
CA VAL A 61 31.43 3.09 -36.30
C VAL A 61 31.12 3.61 -37.68
N THR A 62 30.05 3.14 -38.29
CA THR A 62 29.52 3.58 -39.59
C THR A 62 28.06 3.97 -39.45
N VAL A 63 27.69 5.16 -39.89
CA VAL A 63 26.27 5.56 -40.01
C VAL A 63 25.70 4.95 -41.29
N VAL A 64 24.54 4.35 -41.18
CA VAL A 64 23.78 3.74 -42.28
C VAL A 64 22.48 4.51 -42.46
N THR A 65 22.23 5.02 -43.68
CA THR A 65 20.99 5.70 -44.08
C THR A 65 20.51 5.11 -45.40
N ASP A 66 19.31 5.50 -45.83
CA ASP A 66 18.82 5.14 -47.19
C ASP A 66 19.73 5.67 -48.30
N ALA A 67 20.46 6.78 -48.06
CA ALA A 67 21.38 7.39 -49.04
C ALA A 67 22.78 6.73 -49.08
N GLY A 68 23.12 5.86 -48.12
CA GLY A 68 24.40 5.17 -48.10
C GLY A 68 24.99 4.91 -46.71
N ARG A 69 26.33 4.62 -46.73
CA ARG A 69 27.10 4.27 -45.55
C ARG A 69 28.21 5.28 -45.33
N PHE A 70 28.32 5.85 -44.14
CA PHE A 70 29.22 6.96 -43.80
C PHE A 70 30.05 6.57 -42.57
N PRO A 71 31.37 6.24 -42.76
CA PRO A 71 32.26 5.93 -41.64
C PRO A 71 32.45 7.16 -40.75
N LEU A 72 32.43 6.96 -39.44
CA LEU A 72 32.79 7.96 -38.45
C LEU A 72 34.27 7.84 -38.06
N ALA A 73 34.92 8.97 -37.80
CA ALA A 73 36.27 9.01 -37.28
C ALA A 73 36.26 9.01 -35.73
N PRO A 74 37.19 8.33 -35.07
CA PRO A 74 37.36 8.45 -33.64
C PRO A 74 37.78 9.88 -33.26
N GLU A 75 37.08 10.49 -32.31
CA GLU A 75 37.36 11.84 -31.82
C GLU A 75 38.10 11.78 -30.47
N ARG A 76 37.48 11.20 -29.41
CA ARG A 76 38.10 11.07 -28.08
C ARG A 76 37.30 10.11 -27.20
N GLY A 77 37.95 9.22 -26.44
CA GLY A 77 37.35 8.44 -25.35
C GLY A 77 36.16 7.58 -25.74
N GLY A 78 36.11 7.02 -26.96
CA GLY A 78 35.02 6.26 -27.48
C GLY A 78 33.93 7.12 -28.16
N VAL A 79 34.11 8.41 -28.30
CA VAL A 79 33.30 9.28 -29.16
C VAL A 79 33.77 9.17 -30.61
N PHE A 80 32.82 8.96 -31.52
CA PHE A 80 33.05 8.94 -32.98
C PHE A 80 32.24 10.04 -33.61
N VAL A 81 32.80 10.71 -34.64
CA VAL A 81 32.19 11.85 -35.34
C VAL A 81 32.35 11.74 -36.84
N GLY A 82 31.33 12.19 -37.57
CA GLY A 82 31.37 12.31 -39.04
C GLY A 82 30.32 13.25 -39.56
N VAL A 83 30.34 13.51 -40.87
CA VAL A 83 29.41 14.43 -41.53
C VAL A 83 28.67 13.71 -42.64
N LEU A 84 27.36 13.81 -42.63
CA LEU A 84 26.46 13.31 -43.67
C LEU A 84 26.18 14.43 -44.68
N PRO A 85 26.14 14.11 -46.00
CA PRO A 85 25.76 15.05 -47.06
C PRO A 85 24.23 15.21 -47.13
N ALA A 86 23.61 15.72 -46.07
CA ALA A 86 22.18 15.91 -45.95
C ALA A 86 21.89 17.27 -45.31
N ALA A 87 20.91 18.02 -45.83
CA ALA A 87 20.51 19.32 -45.29
C ALA A 87 19.64 19.20 -44.04
N GLU A 88 18.92 18.09 -43.93
CA GLU A 88 18.06 17.74 -42.78
C GLU A 88 18.52 16.43 -42.15
N VAL A 89 18.25 16.24 -40.86
CA VAL A 89 18.58 15.01 -40.13
C VAL A 89 17.79 13.84 -40.71
N PRO A 90 18.48 12.87 -41.37
CA PRO A 90 17.80 11.66 -41.84
C PRO A 90 17.60 10.68 -40.73
N ASP A 91 16.69 9.74 -40.91
CA ASP A 91 16.71 8.51 -40.10
C ASP A 91 17.98 7.73 -40.40
N TYR A 92 18.59 7.18 -39.36
CA TYR A 92 19.83 6.43 -39.50
C TYR A 92 19.94 5.33 -38.43
N ARG A 93 20.82 4.35 -38.75
CA ARG A 93 21.31 3.33 -37.82
C ARG A 93 22.81 3.34 -37.80
N LEU A 94 23.39 2.64 -36.86
CA LEU A 94 24.83 2.50 -36.70
C LEU A 94 25.24 1.04 -36.95
N ASP A 95 26.30 0.84 -37.69
CA ASP A 95 27.06 -0.40 -37.70
C ASP A 95 28.31 -0.17 -36.83
N VAL A 96 28.37 -0.89 -35.68
CA VAL A 96 29.43 -0.75 -34.69
C VAL A 96 30.30 -1.99 -34.71
N VAL A 97 31.61 -1.83 -34.79
CA VAL A 97 32.57 -2.95 -34.79
C VAL A 97 33.17 -3.12 -33.40
N TYR A 98 32.97 -4.29 -32.82
CA TYR A 98 33.58 -4.74 -31.57
C TYR A 98 34.33 -6.04 -31.78
N ALA A 99 35.61 -6.13 -31.41
CA ALA A 99 36.44 -7.30 -31.57
C ALA A 99 36.32 -7.94 -32.98
N GLY A 100 36.35 -7.08 -34.03
CA GLY A 100 36.23 -7.51 -35.43
C GLY A 100 34.83 -7.91 -35.91
N HIS A 101 33.80 -7.86 -35.05
CA HIS A 101 32.43 -8.18 -35.43
C HIS A 101 31.59 -6.93 -35.56
N THR A 102 30.83 -6.83 -36.67
CA THR A 102 29.88 -5.72 -36.89
C THR A 102 28.53 -6.04 -36.24
N VAL A 103 28.07 -5.13 -35.37
CA VAL A 103 26.79 -5.20 -34.69
C VAL A 103 25.93 -4.00 -35.14
N PRO A 104 24.75 -4.21 -35.76
CA PRO A 104 23.83 -3.14 -36.05
C PRO A 104 23.22 -2.61 -34.73
N ALA A 105 23.13 -1.30 -34.59
CA ALA A 105 22.60 -0.64 -33.41
C ALA A 105 21.83 0.62 -33.80
N ASP A 106 20.81 0.95 -33.03
CA ASP A 106 20.19 2.27 -33.09
C ASP A 106 20.95 3.24 -32.18
N ASP A 107 20.83 4.54 -32.43
CA ASP A 107 21.46 5.56 -31.60
C ASP A 107 20.47 6.10 -30.56
N PRO A 108 20.70 5.92 -29.26
CA PRO A 108 19.82 6.46 -28.21
C PRO A 108 19.61 7.97 -28.31
N TYR A 109 20.58 8.70 -28.86
CA TYR A 109 20.59 10.16 -28.91
C TYR A 109 19.91 10.74 -30.17
N HIS A 110 19.31 9.88 -30.98
CA HIS A 110 18.52 10.29 -32.15
C HIS A 110 17.10 10.73 -31.78
N TYR A 111 16.59 10.32 -30.64
CA TYR A 111 15.17 10.44 -30.26
C TYR A 111 14.87 11.70 -29.44
N LEU A 112 13.69 12.30 -29.69
CA LEU A 112 13.17 13.41 -28.90
C LEU A 112 12.80 12.97 -27.48
N PRO A 113 12.63 13.93 -26.51
CA PRO A 113 12.20 13.61 -25.16
C PRO A 113 10.87 12.85 -25.15
N SER A 114 10.78 11.81 -24.29
CA SER A 114 9.58 11.03 -24.10
C SER A 114 8.59 11.64 -23.08
N VAL A 115 9.07 12.58 -22.24
CA VAL A 115 8.28 13.34 -21.27
C VAL A 115 7.88 14.68 -21.87
N GLY A 116 6.59 14.97 -21.95
CA GLY A 116 6.04 16.19 -22.55
C GLY A 116 6.19 17.42 -21.67
N GLU A 117 6.06 18.61 -22.26
CA GLU A 117 6.18 19.89 -21.53
C GLU A 117 5.10 20.05 -20.45
N VAL A 118 3.87 19.57 -20.70
CA VAL A 118 2.78 19.61 -19.71
C VAL A 118 3.12 18.73 -18.50
N ASP A 119 3.65 17.53 -18.76
CA ASP A 119 4.06 16.62 -17.68
C ASP A 119 5.18 17.23 -16.85
N LEU A 120 6.19 17.81 -17.50
CA LEU A 120 7.31 18.49 -16.82
C LEU A 120 6.84 19.68 -15.97
N HIS A 121 5.85 20.44 -16.47
CA HIS A 121 5.25 21.53 -15.73
C HIS A 121 4.52 21.00 -14.47
N LEU A 122 3.67 19.99 -14.61
CA LEU A 122 2.94 19.38 -13.50
C LEU A 122 3.87 18.74 -12.46
N ILE A 123 4.94 18.09 -12.91
CA ILE A 123 5.98 17.52 -12.03
C ILE A 123 6.65 18.65 -11.23
N GLY A 124 7.06 19.74 -11.90
CA GLY A 124 7.68 20.88 -11.25
C GLY A 124 6.79 21.61 -10.25
N GLU A 125 5.46 21.54 -10.43
CA GLU A 125 4.48 22.05 -9.46
C GLU A 125 4.13 21.03 -8.35
N GLY A 126 4.59 19.78 -8.46
CA GLY A 126 4.21 18.70 -7.54
C GLY A 126 2.73 18.32 -7.62
N ARG A 127 2.15 18.28 -8.81
CA ARG A 127 0.70 18.12 -9.06
C ARG A 127 0.36 17.06 -10.11
N HIS A 128 1.30 16.25 -10.52
CA HIS A 128 1.09 15.20 -11.53
C HIS A 128 0.47 13.95 -10.90
N GLU A 129 -0.85 13.82 -10.89
CA GLU A 129 -1.56 12.72 -10.22
C GLU A 129 -1.24 11.34 -10.82
N GLU A 130 -0.74 11.25 -12.06
CA GLU A 130 -0.42 10.00 -12.76
C GLU A 130 1.10 9.88 -13.07
N LEU A 131 1.95 10.19 -12.10
CA LEU A 131 3.42 10.16 -12.26
C LEU A 131 3.95 8.87 -12.89
N TRP A 132 3.33 7.74 -12.57
CA TRP A 132 3.75 6.41 -13.05
C TRP A 132 3.58 6.23 -14.56
N ARG A 133 2.86 7.12 -15.26
CA ARG A 133 2.71 7.07 -16.72
C ARG A 133 3.86 7.71 -17.47
N VAL A 134 4.63 8.55 -16.79
CA VAL A 134 5.68 9.36 -17.43
C VAL A 134 7.06 9.17 -16.82
N LEU A 135 7.18 8.93 -15.52
CA LEU A 135 8.42 8.55 -14.86
C LEU A 135 8.53 7.03 -14.75
N GLY A 136 9.76 6.51 -14.57
CA GLY A 136 10.03 5.08 -14.56
C GLY A 136 10.54 4.59 -15.90
N ALA A 137 10.29 3.31 -16.20
CA ALA A 137 10.74 2.64 -17.44
C ALA A 137 9.55 2.18 -18.27
N HIS A 138 9.41 2.74 -19.47
CA HIS A 138 8.28 2.46 -20.36
C HIS A 138 8.74 1.94 -21.73
N VAL A 139 8.21 0.79 -22.13
CA VAL A 139 8.39 0.31 -23.51
C VAL A 139 7.67 1.23 -24.47
N ARG A 140 8.41 1.74 -25.47
CA ARG A 140 7.89 2.65 -26.51
C ARG A 140 8.31 2.20 -27.88
N GLU A 141 7.56 2.62 -28.89
CA GLU A 141 7.86 2.43 -30.29
C GLU A 141 7.82 3.77 -31.02
N TYR A 142 8.86 4.05 -31.79
CA TYR A 142 8.96 5.22 -32.68
C TYR A 142 8.91 4.76 -34.13
N ALA A 143 8.06 5.40 -34.92
CA ALA A 143 8.03 5.19 -36.35
C ALA A 143 9.24 5.90 -37.00
N THR A 144 10.04 5.19 -37.79
CA THR A 144 11.13 5.74 -38.59
C THR A 144 11.02 5.27 -40.06
N SER A 145 11.68 5.97 -40.99
CA SER A 145 11.70 5.56 -42.38
C SER A 145 12.39 4.21 -42.61
N MET A 146 13.23 3.80 -41.66
CA MET A 146 13.94 2.50 -41.68
C MET A 146 13.20 1.37 -40.92
N GLY A 147 11.90 1.58 -40.63
CA GLY A 147 11.05 0.68 -39.84
C GLY A 147 10.90 1.11 -38.37
N PRO A 148 10.03 0.45 -37.60
CA PRO A 148 9.79 0.83 -36.22
C PRO A 148 11.03 0.60 -35.35
N ALA A 149 11.32 1.55 -34.45
CA ALA A 149 12.34 1.44 -33.41
C ALA A 149 11.66 1.22 -32.04
N THR A 150 11.67 0.00 -31.58
CA THR A 150 11.17 -0.36 -30.24
C THR A 150 12.28 -0.25 -29.21
N GLY A 151 11.97 0.25 -28.01
CA GLY A 151 12.94 0.39 -26.93
C GLY A 151 12.27 0.77 -25.62
N VAL A 152 13.06 1.23 -24.67
CA VAL A 152 12.58 1.66 -23.34
C VAL A 152 12.97 3.11 -23.08
N SER A 153 12.01 3.94 -22.73
CA SER A 153 12.24 5.26 -22.16
C SER A 153 12.44 5.13 -20.66
N PHE A 154 13.55 5.64 -20.15
CA PHE A 154 13.86 5.74 -18.73
C PHE A 154 13.75 7.20 -18.30
N ALA A 155 12.97 7.49 -17.28
CA ALA A 155 12.79 8.82 -16.74
C ALA A 155 12.81 8.82 -15.22
N VAL A 156 13.64 9.65 -14.59
CA VAL A 156 13.79 9.71 -13.13
C VAL A 156 13.95 11.14 -12.63
N TRP A 157 13.34 11.44 -11.49
CA TRP A 157 13.47 12.73 -10.82
C TRP A 157 14.69 12.75 -9.88
N ALA A 158 15.68 13.57 -10.20
CA ALA A 158 16.92 13.74 -9.45
C ALA A 158 17.45 15.19 -9.61
N PRO A 159 16.78 16.21 -9.02
CA PRO A 159 17.01 17.62 -9.31
C PRO A 159 18.41 18.13 -8.89
N ASN A 160 19.05 17.50 -7.90
CA ASN A 160 20.36 17.90 -7.41
C ASN A 160 21.51 17.07 -8.02
N ALA A 161 21.18 16.12 -8.91
CA ALA A 161 22.18 15.34 -9.62
C ALA A 161 22.98 16.22 -10.62
N ARG A 162 24.26 15.92 -10.74
CA ARG A 162 25.16 16.51 -11.74
C ARG A 162 25.19 15.71 -13.04
N GLY A 163 24.74 14.46 -12.98
CA GLY A 163 24.65 13.55 -14.10
C GLY A 163 23.89 12.29 -13.66
N VAL A 164 23.16 11.71 -14.59
CA VAL A 164 22.49 10.42 -14.41
C VAL A 164 22.81 9.54 -15.61
N ARG A 165 23.00 8.25 -15.36
CA ARG A 165 23.18 7.22 -16.38
C ARG A 165 22.22 6.09 -16.09
N VAL A 166 21.73 5.43 -17.13
CA VAL A 166 21.02 4.17 -16.97
C VAL A 166 21.98 3.00 -17.23
N THR A 167 21.94 2.00 -16.35
CA THR A 167 22.74 0.78 -16.42
C THR A 167 21.87 -0.46 -16.23
N GLY A 168 22.24 -1.55 -16.87
CA GLY A 168 21.46 -2.78 -16.81
C GLY A 168 22.02 -3.90 -17.68
N ASP A 169 21.22 -4.92 -17.92
CA ASP A 169 21.60 -6.08 -18.72
C ASP A 169 22.06 -5.70 -20.14
N PHE A 170 21.50 -4.62 -20.69
CA PHE A 170 21.76 -4.14 -22.06
C PHE A 170 23.12 -3.46 -22.27
N ASN A 171 23.81 -3.12 -21.20
CA ASN A 171 25.15 -2.49 -21.26
C ASN A 171 26.13 -3.12 -20.28
N ALA A 172 25.93 -4.41 -19.94
CA ALA A 172 26.77 -5.16 -19.01
C ALA A 172 26.97 -4.47 -17.65
N TRP A 173 25.96 -3.70 -17.21
CA TRP A 173 25.94 -2.95 -15.96
C TRP A 173 26.99 -1.82 -15.91
N GLU A 174 27.35 -1.29 -17.07
CA GLU A 174 28.23 -0.13 -17.19
C GLU A 174 27.51 1.03 -17.89
N GLY A 175 27.14 2.06 -17.13
CA GLY A 175 26.33 3.19 -17.61
C GLY A 175 27.06 4.21 -18.48
N ARG A 176 28.39 4.09 -18.72
CA ARG A 176 29.19 5.10 -19.45
C ARG A 176 28.66 5.38 -20.86
N ALA A 177 28.08 4.40 -21.52
CA ALA A 177 27.51 4.54 -22.88
C ALA A 177 26.13 5.18 -22.91
N HIS A 178 25.46 5.33 -21.75
CA HIS A 178 24.08 5.76 -21.65
C HIS A 178 23.86 6.93 -20.66
N PRO A 179 24.59 8.05 -20.81
CA PRO A 179 24.28 9.26 -20.05
C PRO A 179 22.93 9.83 -20.46
N MET A 180 22.11 10.19 -19.46
CA MET A 180 20.78 10.75 -19.64
C MET A 180 20.81 12.27 -19.75
N ARG A 181 19.85 12.88 -20.44
CA ARG A 181 19.67 14.34 -20.49
C ARG A 181 18.80 14.84 -19.35
N SER A 182 19.14 15.99 -18.81
CA SER A 182 18.29 16.77 -17.91
C SER A 182 17.21 17.51 -18.72
N LEU A 183 15.96 17.41 -18.27
CA LEU A 183 14.84 18.14 -18.86
C LEU A 183 14.59 19.48 -18.14
N GLY A 184 15.68 20.25 -17.98
CA GLY A 184 15.66 21.61 -17.46
C GLY A 184 15.31 21.70 -15.96
N ALA A 185 14.51 22.72 -15.61
CA ALA A 185 14.18 23.04 -14.21
C ALA A 185 13.28 22.01 -13.52
N SER A 186 12.70 21.05 -14.25
CA SER A 186 11.87 19.99 -13.67
C SER A 186 12.64 19.02 -12.76
N GLY A 187 13.97 18.95 -12.92
CA GLY A 187 14.83 17.97 -12.25
C GLY A 187 14.69 16.54 -12.77
N VAL A 188 13.95 16.32 -13.86
CA VAL A 188 13.80 15.03 -14.51
C VAL A 188 14.99 14.77 -15.44
N TRP A 189 15.52 13.54 -15.39
CA TRP A 189 16.51 13.01 -16.31
C TRP A 189 15.86 11.92 -17.16
N GLU A 190 16.20 11.89 -18.47
CA GLU A 190 15.53 10.99 -19.42
C GLU A 190 16.50 10.47 -20.48
N LEU A 191 16.28 9.22 -20.93
CA LEU A 191 16.92 8.63 -22.10
C LEU A 191 16.02 7.53 -22.67
N PHE A 192 15.84 7.51 -23.99
CA PHE A 192 15.31 6.36 -24.70
C PHE A 192 16.46 5.43 -25.11
N VAL A 193 16.37 4.16 -24.72
CA VAL A 193 17.34 3.12 -25.14
C VAL A 193 16.64 2.16 -26.08
N PRO A 194 17.02 2.17 -27.38
CA PRO A 194 16.42 1.31 -28.40
C PRO A 194 16.85 -0.15 -28.24
N ALA A 195 16.11 -1.05 -28.92
CA ALA A 195 16.38 -2.49 -29.02
C ALA A 195 16.37 -3.28 -27.70
N ILE A 196 15.70 -2.74 -26.67
CA ILE A 196 15.44 -3.42 -25.39
C ILE A 196 13.94 -3.37 -25.09
N GLY A 197 13.48 -4.20 -24.12
CA GLY A 197 12.07 -4.32 -23.82
C GLY A 197 11.76 -4.83 -22.41
N ALA A 198 10.54 -5.31 -22.22
CA ALA A 198 10.10 -5.87 -20.95
C ALA A 198 10.98 -7.04 -20.49
N GLY A 199 11.19 -7.15 -19.18
CA GLY A 199 12.04 -8.16 -18.54
C GLY A 199 13.50 -7.75 -18.34
N VAL A 200 13.95 -6.65 -18.93
CA VAL A 200 15.32 -6.13 -18.76
C VAL A 200 15.48 -5.58 -17.35
N ARG A 201 16.56 -5.95 -16.67
CA ARG A 201 16.94 -5.42 -15.37
C ARG A 201 17.77 -4.16 -15.53
N TYR A 202 17.52 -3.17 -14.68
CA TYR A 202 18.21 -1.88 -14.74
C TYR A 202 18.30 -1.20 -13.38
N LYS A 203 19.18 -0.20 -13.31
CA LYS A 203 19.33 0.79 -12.26
C LYS A 203 19.75 2.13 -12.83
N TYR A 204 19.72 3.15 -11.99
CA TYR A 204 20.33 4.44 -12.31
C TYR A 204 21.66 4.61 -11.57
N GLU A 205 22.69 5.07 -12.27
CA GLU A 205 23.90 5.63 -11.68
C GLU A 205 23.68 7.14 -11.54
N VAL A 206 23.68 7.66 -10.33
CA VAL A 206 23.42 9.07 -10.04
C VAL A 206 24.67 9.73 -9.48
N LEU A 207 25.16 10.77 -10.17
CA LEU A 207 26.28 11.59 -9.74
C LEU A 207 25.76 12.72 -8.86
N GLY A 208 25.98 12.64 -7.55
CA GLY A 208 25.54 13.67 -6.61
C GLY A 208 26.37 14.96 -6.67
N ALA A 209 25.88 15.99 -5.97
CA ALA A 209 26.61 17.27 -5.81
C ALA A 209 28.00 17.10 -5.17
N ASP A 210 28.15 16.06 -4.33
CA ASP A 210 29.43 15.64 -3.71
C ASP A 210 30.40 14.92 -4.68
N ARG A 211 30.02 14.82 -5.95
CA ARG A 211 30.81 14.16 -7.03
C ARG A 211 31.00 12.65 -6.81
N ARG A 212 30.10 11.99 -6.08
CA ARG A 212 30.12 10.54 -5.91
C ARG A 212 28.99 9.90 -6.72
N TRP A 213 29.34 8.83 -7.43
CA TRP A 213 28.36 7.98 -8.12
C TRP A 213 27.65 7.08 -7.11
N ARG A 214 26.33 6.95 -7.27
CA ARG A 214 25.47 6.07 -6.49
C ARG A 214 24.65 5.20 -7.42
N LEU A 215 24.60 3.92 -7.12
CA LEU A 215 23.75 3.00 -7.86
C LEU A 215 22.37 2.94 -7.17
N LYS A 216 21.31 3.31 -7.87
CA LYS A 216 19.96 3.48 -7.35
C LYS A 216 18.95 2.63 -8.11
N ALA A 217 18.04 1.95 -7.39
CA ALA A 217 16.84 1.40 -7.99
C ALA A 217 15.89 2.53 -8.42
N ASP A 218 15.02 2.24 -9.36
CA ASP A 218 14.02 3.21 -9.84
C ASP A 218 12.90 3.39 -8.80
N PRO A 219 12.65 4.62 -8.34
CA PRO A 219 11.55 4.90 -7.40
C PRO A 219 10.16 4.56 -7.93
N LEU A 220 9.97 4.56 -9.25
CA LEU A 220 8.70 4.26 -9.92
C LEU A 220 8.72 2.93 -10.70
N ALA A 221 9.61 2.02 -10.35
CA ALA A 221 9.61 0.68 -10.95
C ALA A 221 8.29 -0.07 -10.70
N PHE A 222 7.72 -0.67 -11.73
CA PHE A 222 6.51 -1.50 -11.63
C PHE A 222 6.81 -2.95 -11.25
N ALA A 223 8.06 -3.37 -11.40
CA ALA A 223 8.55 -4.68 -11.02
C ALA A 223 10.00 -4.59 -10.55
N THR A 224 10.40 -5.54 -9.73
CA THR A 224 11.75 -5.65 -9.18
C THR A 224 12.24 -7.09 -9.27
N GLU A 225 13.54 -7.27 -9.09
CA GLU A 225 14.05 -8.59 -8.75
C GLU A 225 13.55 -9.01 -7.37
N GLN A 226 13.52 -10.31 -7.12
CA GLN A 226 13.25 -10.84 -5.78
C GLN A 226 14.43 -10.57 -4.85
N PRO A 227 14.22 -10.04 -3.65
CA PRO A 227 15.28 -9.88 -2.65
C PRO A 227 16.05 -11.20 -2.37
N PRO A 228 17.38 -11.14 -2.15
CA PRO A 228 18.19 -9.95 -1.86
C PRO A 228 18.68 -9.16 -3.08
N ALA A 229 18.35 -9.56 -4.30
CA ALA A 229 18.63 -8.75 -5.48
C ALA A 229 17.82 -7.44 -5.44
N THR A 230 18.32 -6.38 -6.11
CA THR A 230 17.79 -5.03 -5.88
C THR A 230 17.61 -4.23 -7.18
N ALA A 231 17.66 -4.87 -8.34
CA ALA A 231 17.42 -4.17 -9.59
C ALA A 231 15.93 -3.99 -9.86
N SER A 232 15.61 -2.89 -10.50
CA SER A 232 14.32 -2.67 -11.13
C SER A 232 14.20 -3.48 -12.41
N VAL A 233 12.98 -3.88 -12.77
CA VAL A 233 12.71 -4.68 -13.97
C VAL A 233 11.74 -3.90 -14.86
N VAL A 234 12.05 -3.77 -16.14
CA VAL A 234 11.13 -3.17 -17.11
C VAL A 234 9.89 -4.05 -17.23
N PHE A 235 8.74 -3.49 -16.94
CA PHE A 235 7.48 -4.22 -16.95
C PHE A 235 6.44 -3.53 -17.82
N THR A 236 5.73 -4.32 -18.62
CA THR A 236 4.58 -3.87 -19.40
C THR A 236 3.37 -4.69 -18.97
N PRO A 237 2.33 -4.07 -18.39
CA PRO A 237 1.11 -4.76 -18.03
C PRO A 237 0.45 -5.43 -19.24
N ARG A 238 0.00 -6.68 -19.06
CA ARG A 238 -0.73 -7.46 -20.09
C ARG A 238 -2.00 -8.08 -19.54
N TYR A 239 -2.29 -7.85 -18.27
CA TYR A 239 -3.46 -8.40 -17.61
C TYR A 239 -4.73 -7.69 -18.13
N GLU A 240 -5.74 -8.49 -18.50
CA GLU A 240 -7.06 -8.01 -18.89
C GLU A 240 -8.02 -8.21 -17.70
N TRP A 241 -8.49 -7.10 -17.13
CA TRP A 241 -9.39 -7.10 -16.00
C TRP A 241 -10.79 -7.61 -16.35
N THR A 242 -11.41 -8.37 -15.45
CA THR A 242 -12.79 -8.88 -15.60
C THR A 242 -13.78 -8.30 -14.60
N ASP A 243 -13.33 -7.41 -13.72
CA ASP A 243 -14.02 -6.88 -12.54
C ASP A 243 -14.84 -5.60 -12.77
N ALA A 244 -15.13 -5.22 -14.01
CA ALA A 244 -15.86 -3.98 -14.33
C ALA A 244 -17.22 -3.86 -13.58
N SER A 245 -17.92 -4.99 -13.38
CA SER A 245 -19.18 -5.03 -12.63
C SER A 245 -18.97 -4.75 -11.14
N TRP A 246 -17.89 -5.25 -10.55
CA TRP A 246 -17.49 -4.97 -9.16
C TRP A 246 -17.22 -3.48 -8.97
N LEU A 247 -16.39 -2.87 -9.81
CA LEU A 247 -16.05 -1.45 -9.73
C LEU A 247 -17.28 -0.56 -9.87
N ALA A 248 -18.20 -0.91 -10.78
CA ALA A 248 -19.47 -0.19 -10.95
C ALA A 248 -20.35 -0.30 -9.69
N GLN A 249 -20.45 -1.48 -9.08
CA GLN A 249 -21.21 -1.69 -7.85
C GLN A 249 -20.56 -0.93 -6.67
N ARG A 250 -19.24 -1.04 -6.49
CA ARG A 250 -18.49 -0.35 -5.45
C ARG A 250 -18.74 1.14 -5.44
N SER A 251 -18.74 1.77 -6.63
CA SER A 251 -18.92 3.22 -6.77
C SER A 251 -20.26 3.75 -6.26
N GLY A 252 -21.27 2.89 -6.09
CA GLY A 252 -22.61 3.24 -5.59
C GLY A 252 -22.83 2.93 -4.11
N ILE A 253 -21.84 2.37 -3.41
CA ILE A 253 -21.97 1.96 -2.00
C ILE A 253 -21.39 3.04 -1.08
N ASP A 254 -22.15 3.44 -0.06
CA ASP A 254 -21.62 4.17 1.09
C ASP A 254 -21.04 3.15 2.10
N PRO A 255 -19.72 3.09 2.27
CA PRO A 255 -19.08 2.11 3.16
C PRO A 255 -19.47 2.27 4.62
N ALA A 256 -19.90 3.47 5.04
CA ALA A 256 -20.31 3.71 6.43
C ALA A 256 -21.60 2.98 6.79
N SER A 257 -22.52 2.85 5.83
CA SER A 257 -23.84 2.23 5.99
C SER A 257 -23.97 0.86 5.30
N ALA A 258 -22.86 0.26 4.87
CA ALA A 258 -22.80 -1.09 4.28
C ALA A 258 -22.18 -2.10 5.25
N PRO A 259 -22.47 -3.42 5.10
CA PRO A 259 -21.77 -4.43 5.87
C PRO A 259 -20.30 -4.49 5.49
N MET A 260 -19.41 -4.51 6.48
CA MET A 260 -17.97 -4.63 6.27
C MET A 260 -17.35 -5.46 7.39
N THR A 261 -16.80 -6.61 7.04
CA THR A 261 -15.95 -7.44 7.89
C THR A 261 -14.66 -7.74 7.14
N ILE A 262 -13.53 -7.56 7.81
CA ILE A 262 -12.20 -7.53 7.19
C ILE A 262 -11.38 -8.70 7.72
N TYR A 263 -10.84 -9.50 6.82
CA TYR A 263 -9.85 -10.53 7.13
C TYR A 263 -8.45 -10.00 6.82
N GLU A 264 -7.67 -9.66 7.84
CA GLU A 264 -6.31 -9.15 7.71
C GLU A 264 -5.35 -10.31 7.51
N VAL A 265 -4.49 -10.24 6.48
CA VAL A 265 -3.64 -11.35 6.08
C VAL A 265 -2.24 -10.93 5.65
N HIS A 266 -1.23 -11.65 6.14
CA HIS A 266 0.13 -11.63 5.63
C HIS A 266 0.31 -12.79 4.64
N LEU A 267 0.41 -12.47 3.34
CA LEU A 267 0.42 -13.46 2.25
C LEU A 267 1.52 -14.51 2.41
N GLY A 268 2.71 -14.10 2.88
CA GLY A 268 3.88 -14.97 3.01
C GLY A 268 3.79 -16.03 4.09
N SER A 269 2.89 -15.89 5.08
CA SER A 269 2.75 -16.79 6.22
C SER A 269 1.34 -17.34 6.42
N TRP A 270 0.34 -16.91 5.64
CA TRP A 270 -0.97 -17.54 5.62
C TRP A 270 -0.85 -19.03 5.25
N ARG A 271 -0.19 -19.31 4.12
CA ARG A 271 0.38 -20.60 3.72
C ARG A 271 1.69 -20.35 2.99
N ARG A 272 2.78 -20.84 3.52
CA ARG A 272 4.11 -20.59 2.93
C ARG A 272 4.28 -21.28 1.58
N GLY A 273 5.00 -20.59 0.70
CA GLY A 273 5.41 -21.12 -0.61
C GLY A 273 4.36 -20.96 -1.71
N LEU A 274 3.24 -20.31 -1.43
CA LEU A 274 2.23 -20.03 -2.45
C LEU A 274 2.60 -18.82 -3.31
N SER A 275 2.35 -18.94 -4.61
CA SER A 275 2.36 -17.84 -5.57
C SER A 275 1.09 -17.01 -5.49
N TYR A 276 1.07 -15.80 -6.10
CA TYR A 276 -0.15 -14.99 -6.22
C TYR A 276 -1.32 -15.77 -6.85
N ARG A 277 -1.06 -16.66 -7.82
CA ARG A 277 -2.10 -17.49 -8.46
C ARG A 277 -2.68 -18.52 -7.50
N GLU A 278 -1.83 -19.20 -6.74
CA GLU A 278 -2.29 -20.19 -5.74
C GLU A 278 -2.99 -19.51 -4.58
N LEU A 279 -2.53 -18.32 -4.16
CA LEU A 279 -3.21 -17.48 -3.18
C LEU A 279 -4.59 -17.03 -3.71
N ALA A 280 -4.69 -16.63 -4.98
CA ALA A 280 -5.96 -16.27 -5.59
C ALA A 280 -7.01 -17.38 -5.46
N GLU A 281 -6.64 -18.62 -5.68
CA GLU A 281 -7.52 -19.78 -5.58
C GLU A 281 -7.86 -20.14 -4.13
N GLN A 282 -6.82 -20.28 -3.28
CA GLN A 282 -6.98 -20.81 -1.93
C GLN A 282 -7.49 -19.79 -0.94
N LEU A 283 -6.90 -18.58 -0.92
CA LEU A 283 -7.30 -17.52 0.01
C LEU A 283 -8.72 -17.03 -0.28
N SER A 284 -9.05 -16.79 -1.56
CA SER A 284 -10.38 -16.31 -1.90
C SER A 284 -11.49 -17.34 -1.61
N ALA A 285 -11.19 -18.65 -1.78
CA ALA A 285 -12.12 -19.71 -1.39
C ALA A 285 -12.34 -19.76 0.13
N TYR A 286 -11.26 -19.61 0.90
CA TYR A 286 -11.32 -19.64 2.36
C TYR A 286 -12.06 -18.43 2.92
N VAL A 287 -11.76 -17.23 2.44
CA VAL A 287 -12.41 -15.99 2.88
C VAL A 287 -13.88 -15.97 2.52
N LEU A 288 -14.24 -16.47 1.32
CA LEU A 288 -15.63 -16.63 0.90
C LEU A 288 -16.38 -17.61 1.81
N ASP A 289 -15.78 -18.77 2.14
CA ASP A 289 -16.37 -19.77 3.05
C ASP A 289 -16.63 -19.20 4.45
N LEU A 290 -15.69 -18.39 4.97
CA LEU A 290 -15.87 -17.69 6.24
C LEU A 290 -16.84 -16.49 6.17
N GLY A 291 -17.22 -16.04 4.97
CA GLY A 291 -18.18 -14.95 4.77
C GLY A 291 -17.66 -13.54 5.04
N PHE A 292 -16.34 -13.31 5.06
CA PHE A 292 -15.78 -11.97 5.14
C PHE A 292 -16.07 -11.19 3.86
N THR A 293 -16.31 -9.90 4.00
CA THR A 293 -16.59 -9.01 2.85
C THR A 293 -15.32 -8.43 2.21
N HIS A 294 -14.25 -8.32 2.97
CA HIS A 294 -12.98 -7.73 2.52
C HIS A 294 -11.80 -8.55 3.04
N VAL A 295 -10.71 -8.47 2.28
CA VAL A 295 -9.37 -8.88 2.70
C VAL A 295 -8.53 -7.63 2.87
N GLU A 296 -7.79 -7.50 3.97
CA GLU A 296 -6.75 -6.48 4.15
C GLU A 296 -5.39 -7.16 4.07
N LEU A 297 -4.61 -6.79 3.07
CA LEU A 297 -3.27 -7.33 2.86
C LEU A 297 -2.24 -6.48 3.62
N LEU A 298 -1.47 -7.09 4.53
CA LEU A 298 -0.26 -6.45 5.06
C LEU A 298 0.59 -5.96 3.87
N PRO A 299 1.51 -4.98 4.07
CA PRO A 299 2.11 -4.26 2.95
C PRO A 299 2.66 -5.18 1.87
N VAL A 300 2.10 -5.06 0.67
CA VAL A 300 2.48 -5.86 -0.52
C VAL A 300 3.47 -5.12 -1.42
N ALA A 301 3.78 -3.87 -1.15
CA ALA A 301 4.83 -3.15 -1.85
C ALA A 301 6.20 -3.81 -1.60
N GLU A 302 7.10 -3.76 -2.59
CA GLU A 302 8.40 -4.45 -2.46
C GLU A 302 9.26 -3.87 -1.35
N HIS A 303 9.88 -4.75 -0.59
CA HIS A 303 10.68 -4.44 0.59
C HIS A 303 11.88 -5.39 0.71
N PRO A 304 13.05 -4.94 1.21
CA PRO A 304 14.26 -5.75 1.22
C PRO A 304 14.25 -6.87 2.27
N TYR A 305 13.63 -6.62 3.42
CA TYR A 305 13.69 -7.48 4.59
C TYR A 305 12.33 -8.08 4.94
N GLY A 306 12.19 -9.39 4.81
CA GLY A 306 10.93 -10.10 5.09
C GLY A 306 10.43 -9.97 6.53
N GLY A 307 11.36 -9.87 7.51
CA GLY A 307 11.02 -9.65 8.92
C GLY A 307 10.46 -8.26 9.25
N SER A 308 10.40 -7.35 8.27
CA SER A 308 9.64 -6.10 8.39
C SER A 308 8.16 -6.27 8.06
N TRP A 309 7.73 -7.46 7.62
CA TRP A 309 6.36 -7.77 7.18
C TRP A 309 5.85 -6.86 6.04
N GLY A 310 6.75 -6.16 5.36
CA GLY A 310 6.46 -5.18 4.32
C GLY A 310 6.45 -3.72 4.79
N TYR A 311 6.58 -3.42 6.08
CA TYR A 311 6.53 -2.03 6.58
C TYR A 311 7.80 -1.21 6.30
N GLN A 312 8.85 -1.81 5.71
CA GLN A 312 10.05 -1.09 5.26
C GLN A 312 10.11 -1.09 3.71
N VAL A 313 9.23 -0.32 3.10
CA VAL A 313 9.04 -0.27 1.65
C VAL A 313 10.24 0.34 0.93
N SER A 314 10.77 -0.35 -0.09
CA SER A 314 11.86 0.13 -0.94
C SER A 314 11.45 0.44 -2.39
N ALA A 315 10.33 -0.14 -2.86
CA ALA A 315 9.76 0.17 -4.17
C ALA A 315 8.24 0.35 -4.05
N TYR A 316 7.81 1.58 -4.04
CA TYR A 316 6.43 1.98 -3.74
C TYR A 316 5.42 1.63 -4.84
N TYR A 317 5.88 1.47 -6.09
CA TYR A 317 5.06 1.22 -7.28
C TYR A 317 5.14 -0.23 -7.78
N ALA A 318 5.77 -1.13 -7.03
CA ALA A 318 5.89 -2.54 -7.39
C ALA A 318 5.31 -3.44 -6.30
N PRO A 319 4.42 -4.38 -6.62
CA PRO A 319 4.09 -5.47 -5.72
C PRO A 319 5.31 -6.37 -5.53
N THR A 320 5.45 -6.95 -4.34
CA THR A 320 6.62 -7.79 -4.03
C THR A 320 6.76 -8.96 -5.00
N ALA A 321 7.97 -9.14 -5.52
CA ALA A 321 8.30 -10.23 -6.44
C ALA A 321 8.37 -11.62 -5.75
N ARG A 322 8.20 -11.69 -4.42
CA ARG A 322 8.26 -12.95 -3.65
C ARG A 322 7.19 -13.96 -4.06
N PHE A 323 6.05 -13.49 -4.53
CA PHE A 323 4.89 -14.34 -4.85
C PHE A 323 4.59 -14.41 -6.34
N GLY A 324 5.33 -13.69 -7.19
CA GLY A 324 5.13 -13.69 -8.64
C GLY A 324 5.23 -12.30 -9.27
N THR A 325 4.67 -12.19 -10.45
CA THR A 325 4.69 -10.98 -11.28
C THR A 325 3.58 -9.99 -10.90
N PRO A 326 3.68 -8.70 -11.29
CA PRO A 326 2.60 -7.73 -11.11
C PRO A 326 1.28 -8.14 -11.75
N ASP A 327 1.28 -8.84 -12.89
CA ASP A 327 0.06 -9.34 -13.53
C ASP A 327 -0.57 -10.51 -12.74
N GLU A 328 0.23 -11.29 -12.03
CA GLU A 328 -0.31 -12.32 -11.13
C GLU A 328 -0.90 -11.72 -9.85
N PHE A 329 -0.40 -10.58 -9.40
CA PHE A 329 -1.06 -9.82 -8.33
C PHE A 329 -2.40 -9.23 -8.81
N ARG A 330 -2.47 -8.72 -10.05
CA ARG A 330 -3.77 -8.33 -10.67
C ARG A 330 -4.75 -9.48 -10.71
N PHE A 331 -4.28 -10.68 -11.08
CA PHE A 331 -5.10 -11.89 -11.08
C PHE A 331 -5.63 -12.25 -9.68
N LEU A 332 -4.84 -12.06 -8.62
CA LEU A 332 -5.30 -12.26 -7.23
C LEU A 332 -6.44 -11.30 -6.90
N VAL A 333 -6.29 -10.01 -7.19
CA VAL A 333 -7.31 -8.98 -6.92
C VAL A 333 -8.59 -9.26 -7.71
N ASP A 334 -8.48 -9.50 -9.02
CA ASP A 334 -9.61 -9.80 -9.91
C ASP A 334 -10.37 -11.07 -9.46
N THR A 335 -9.64 -12.09 -8.99
CA THR A 335 -10.25 -13.32 -8.45
C THR A 335 -11.05 -13.04 -7.17
N LEU A 336 -10.54 -12.20 -6.27
CA LEU A 336 -11.27 -11.77 -5.07
C LEU A 336 -12.54 -11.00 -5.44
N HIS A 337 -12.45 -10.04 -6.36
CA HIS A 337 -13.59 -9.29 -6.88
C HIS A 337 -14.65 -10.19 -7.53
N SER A 338 -14.23 -11.18 -8.31
CA SER A 338 -15.15 -12.14 -8.95
C SER A 338 -15.97 -12.97 -7.94
N ARG A 339 -15.49 -13.07 -6.69
CA ARG A 339 -16.14 -13.72 -5.56
C ARG A 339 -16.88 -12.76 -4.64
N GLY A 340 -16.96 -11.47 -4.99
CA GLY A 340 -17.62 -10.45 -4.19
C GLY A 340 -16.84 -10.01 -2.95
N ILE A 341 -15.50 -10.16 -2.97
CA ILE A 341 -14.60 -9.82 -1.86
C ILE A 341 -13.77 -8.59 -2.25
N GLY A 342 -13.88 -7.51 -1.48
CA GLY A 342 -13.07 -6.31 -1.63
C GLY A 342 -11.63 -6.50 -1.13
N VAL A 343 -10.71 -5.71 -1.66
CA VAL A 343 -9.29 -5.77 -1.32
C VAL A 343 -8.80 -4.44 -0.76
N ILE A 344 -8.31 -4.46 0.47
CA ILE A 344 -7.66 -3.34 1.13
C ILE A 344 -6.16 -3.65 1.18
N VAL A 345 -5.32 -2.67 0.93
CA VAL A 345 -3.87 -2.80 1.05
C VAL A 345 -3.35 -1.88 2.14
N ASP A 346 -2.45 -2.41 2.94
CA ASP A 346 -1.73 -1.63 3.95
C ASP A 346 -0.69 -0.75 3.25
N TRP A 347 -0.84 0.57 3.36
CA TRP A 347 -0.02 1.58 2.69
C TRP A 347 0.82 2.34 3.70
N VAL A 348 2.12 2.42 3.46
CA VAL A 348 3.13 2.95 4.39
C VAL A 348 3.72 4.28 3.89
N PRO A 349 3.00 5.41 3.95
CA PRO A 349 3.51 6.70 3.48
C PRO A 349 4.34 7.46 4.53
N ALA A 350 4.44 6.94 5.75
CA ALA A 350 5.08 7.64 6.85
C ALA A 350 6.61 7.65 6.75
N HIS A 351 7.20 6.54 6.34
CA HIS A 351 8.64 6.32 6.41
C HIS A 351 9.13 5.27 5.40
N PHE A 352 10.45 5.18 5.23
CA PHE A 352 11.11 4.18 4.39
C PHE A 352 12.49 3.81 4.95
N PRO A 353 13.06 2.62 4.58
CA PRO A 353 14.33 2.14 5.09
C PRO A 353 15.52 2.98 4.58
N LYS A 354 16.62 2.94 5.33
CA LYS A 354 17.85 3.69 5.03
C LYS A 354 18.76 3.01 4.00
N ASP A 355 18.25 2.04 3.24
CA ASP A 355 18.98 1.31 2.22
C ASP A 355 19.54 2.26 1.16
N THR A 356 20.86 2.24 0.97
CA THR A 356 21.57 3.21 0.13
C THR A 356 21.26 3.07 -1.36
N TRP A 357 20.76 1.93 -1.78
CA TRP A 357 20.38 1.64 -3.17
C TRP A 357 18.92 2.02 -3.49
N ALA A 358 18.10 2.33 -2.48
CA ALA A 358 16.70 2.75 -2.60
C ALA A 358 16.56 4.28 -2.52
N LEU A 359 15.45 4.78 -1.89
CA LEU A 359 15.12 6.21 -1.85
C LEU A 359 16.10 7.06 -1.04
N GLY A 360 16.70 6.50 0.03
CA GLY A 360 17.55 7.26 0.94
C GLY A 360 18.71 7.97 0.24
N ARG A 361 18.82 9.28 0.42
CA ARG A 361 19.87 10.12 -0.23
C ARG A 361 19.94 9.90 -1.73
N PHE A 362 18.80 9.89 -2.41
CA PHE A 362 18.67 9.40 -3.79
C PHE A 362 19.65 10.09 -4.75
N ASP A 363 19.72 11.40 -4.77
CA ASP A 363 20.65 12.18 -5.60
C ASP A 363 21.89 12.69 -4.81
N GLY A 364 22.15 12.07 -3.66
CA GLY A 364 23.25 12.45 -2.76
C GLY A 364 22.85 13.50 -1.72
N THR A 365 21.64 14.03 -1.80
CA THR A 365 21.04 14.95 -0.83
C THR A 365 19.84 14.29 -0.14
N PRO A 366 19.30 14.83 0.96
CA PRO A 366 17.98 14.46 1.47
C PRO A 366 16.92 14.88 0.45
N LEU A 367 16.53 13.96 -0.45
CA LEU A 367 15.61 14.25 -1.53
C LEU A 367 14.18 13.89 -1.18
N TYR A 368 13.97 12.63 -0.83
CA TYR A 368 12.67 12.11 -0.39
C TYR A 368 12.45 12.30 1.11
N GLU A 369 13.51 12.21 1.91
CA GLU A 369 13.51 12.45 3.34
C GLU A 369 13.72 13.92 3.71
N HIS A 370 13.20 14.31 4.87
CA HIS A 370 13.42 15.65 5.42
C HIS A 370 14.90 15.86 5.82
N ALA A 371 15.46 17.01 5.55
CA ALA A 371 16.88 17.30 5.75
C ALA A 371 17.30 17.40 7.24
N ASP A 372 16.41 17.90 8.11
CA ASP A 372 16.63 17.95 9.56
C ASP A 372 16.34 16.56 10.17
N PRO A 373 17.33 15.88 10.79
CA PRO A 373 17.13 14.55 11.38
C PRO A 373 16.04 14.51 12.45
N ARG A 374 15.77 15.63 13.12
CA ARG A 374 14.69 15.75 14.11
C ARG A 374 13.29 15.63 13.50
N ARG A 375 13.17 15.75 12.18
CA ARG A 375 11.95 15.54 11.38
C ARG A 375 12.09 14.39 10.40
N GLY A 376 13.31 14.09 9.96
CA GLY A 376 13.62 13.19 8.85
C GLY A 376 14.00 11.77 9.26
N GLU A 377 14.02 11.44 10.54
CA GLU A 377 14.38 10.10 11.02
C GLU A 377 13.46 9.63 12.14
N HIS A 378 13.08 8.34 12.13
CA HIS A 378 12.45 7.66 13.25
C HIS A 378 13.52 6.89 14.03
N PRO A 379 13.84 7.30 15.29
CA PRO A 379 14.86 6.61 16.11
C PRO A 379 14.50 5.17 16.42
N ASP A 380 13.22 4.89 16.72
CA ASP A 380 12.75 3.57 17.15
C ASP A 380 12.77 2.55 16.02
N TRP A 381 12.45 2.97 14.79
CA TRP A 381 12.38 2.08 13.62
C TRP A 381 13.63 2.10 12.76
N GLY A 382 14.55 3.04 12.99
CA GLY A 382 15.77 3.19 12.21
C GLY A 382 15.51 3.61 10.75
N THR A 383 14.37 4.23 10.46
CA THR A 383 13.93 4.62 9.13
C THR A 383 14.08 6.12 8.87
N PHE A 384 14.04 6.52 7.61
CA PHE A 384 13.83 7.92 7.22
C PHE A 384 12.34 8.27 7.22
N VAL A 385 12.02 9.56 7.44
CA VAL A 385 10.69 10.15 7.32
C VAL A 385 10.66 10.99 6.05
N PHE A 386 9.59 10.84 5.26
CA PHE A 386 9.40 11.64 4.06
C PHE A 386 9.35 13.15 4.35
N ASP A 387 9.88 13.97 3.43
CA ASP A 387 9.70 15.42 3.45
C ASP A 387 8.32 15.79 2.89
N PHE A 388 7.31 15.70 3.74
CA PHE A 388 5.91 16.01 3.38
C PHE A 388 5.70 17.46 2.94
N GLY A 389 6.64 18.37 3.29
CA GLY A 389 6.61 19.76 2.89
C GLY A 389 7.09 19.99 1.46
N ARG A 390 7.80 19.03 0.87
CA ARG A 390 8.27 19.13 -0.52
C ARG A 390 7.16 18.74 -1.49
N PRO A 391 6.71 19.64 -2.40
CA PRO A 391 5.59 19.37 -3.28
C PRO A 391 5.75 18.09 -4.13
N GLU A 392 6.96 17.85 -4.65
CA GLU A 392 7.23 16.68 -5.50
C GLU A 392 7.19 15.36 -4.69
N VAL A 393 7.58 15.37 -3.41
CA VAL A 393 7.47 14.21 -2.52
C VAL A 393 6.02 13.94 -2.15
N ARG A 394 5.25 14.98 -1.84
CA ARG A 394 3.79 14.84 -1.66
C ARG A 394 3.14 14.27 -2.91
N ASN A 395 3.49 14.80 -4.07
CA ASN A 395 2.99 14.30 -5.35
C ASN A 395 3.35 12.83 -5.59
N PHE A 396 4.59 12.42 -5.26
CA PHE A 396 5.00 11.02 -5.31
C PHE A 396 4.10 10.12 -4.47
N LEU A 397 3.73 10.54 -3.26
CA LEU A 397 2.88 9.76 -2.35
C LEU A 397 1.40 9.77 -2.78
N VAL A 398 0.86 10.92 -3.19
CA VAL A 398 -0.53 11.01 -3.70
C VAL A 398 -0.70 10.15 -4.95
N ALA A 399 0.23 10.27 -5.91
CA ALA A 399 0.22 9.45 -7.11
C ALA A 399 0.39 7.95 -6.79
N ASN A 400 1.16 7.60 -5.77
CA ASN A 400 1.31 6.21 -5.33
C ASN A 400 0.01 5.63 -4.75
N ALA A 401 -0.73 6.39 -3.95
CA ALA A 401 -2.05 5.97 -3.49
C ALA A 401 -3.01 5.70 -4.66
N LEU A 402 -3.06 6.63 -5.63
CA LEU A 402 -3.87 6.47 -6.84
C LEU A 402 -3.43 5.27 -7.68
N PHE A 403 -2.12 5.05 -7.80
CA PHE A 403 -1.57 3.90 -8.54
C PHE A 403 -2.11 2.56 -8.02
N TRP A 404 -2.11 2.33 -6.71
CA TRP A 404 -2.68 1.11 -6.14
C TRP A 404 -4.18 0.99 -6.42
N LEU A 405 -4.91 2.08 -6.30
CA LEU A 405 -6.36 2.10 -6.50
C LEU A 405 -6.78 1.99 -7.98
N GLU A 406 -6.03 2.59 -8.90
CA GLU A 406 -6.39 2.66 -10.32
C GLU A 406 -5.74 1.55 -11.17
N GLU A 407 -4.47 1.22 -10.93
CA GLU A 407 -3.74 0.21 -11.73
C GLU A 407 -3.92 -1.22 -11.19
N TYR A 408 -4.19 -1.36 -9.88
CA TYR A 408 -4.45 -2.65 -9.25
C TYR A 408 -5.89 -2.83 -8.77
N HIS A 409 -6.78 -1.87 -9.04
CA HIS A 409 -8.19 -1.88 -8.68
C HIS A 409 -8.48 -2.12 -7.19
N ILE A 410 -7.52 -1.78 -6.31
CA ILE A 410 -7.66 -1.93 -4.86
C ILE A 410 -8.86 -1.13 -4.36
N ASP A 411 -9.64 -1.67 -3.42
CA ASP A 411 -10.87 -1.06 -2.90
C ASP A 411 -10.63 -0.12 -1.73
N GLY A 412 -9.47 -0.19 -1.12
CA GLY A 412 -9.12 0.71 -0.03
C GLY A 412 -7.67 0.65 0.40
N LEU A 413 -7.23 1.68 1.09
CA LEU A 413 -5.91 1.76 1.70
C LEU A 413 -6.06 1.91 3.21
N ARG A 414 -5.43 1.04 3.97
CA ARG A 414 -5.16 1.25 5.38
C ARG A 414 -3.84 2.01 5.48
N VAL A 415 -3.87 3.19 6.06
CA VAL A 415 -2.70 4.06 6.18
C VAL A 415 -2.00 3.78 7.50
N ASP A 416 -0.79 3.25 7.41
CA ASP A 416 0.04 2.85 8.53
C ASP A 416 0.56 4.05 9.31
N ALA A 417 0.62 3.91 10.64
CA ALA A 417 1.33 4.80 11.57
C ALA A 417 0.95 6.28 11.42
N VAL A 418 -0.33 6.62 11.20
CA VAL A 418 -0.80 8.00 11.00
C VAL A 418 -0.41 8.89 12.19
N ALA A 419 -0.43 8.39 13.43
CA ALA A 419 0.02 9.13 14.60
C ALA A 419 1.46 9.64 14.45
N SER A 420 2.36 8.83 13.88
CA SER A 420 3.76 9.21 13.64
C SER A 420 3.91 10.32 12.60
N MET A 421 2.93 10.43 11.69
CA MET A 421 2.87 11.50 10.69
C MET A 421 2.34 12.80 11.29
N LEU A 422 1.31 12.72 12.15
CA LEU A 422 0.61 13.89 12.71
C LEU A 422 1.44 14.66 13.74
N TYR A 423 2.35 13.98 14.46
CA TYR A 423 3.05 14.57 15.58
C TYR A 423 4.57 14.60 15.38
N LEU A 424 5.15 15.80 15.41
CA LEU A 424 6.59 16.04 15.28
C LEU A 424 7.40 15.51 16.47
N ASP A 425 6.75 15.35 17.63
CA ASP A 425 7.33 14.81 18.86
C ASP A 425 7.07 13.30 19.06
N TYR A 426 6.49 12.62 18.06
CA TYR A 426 6.19 11.18 18.15
C TYR A 426 7.47 10.37 18.47
N SER A 427 7.44 9.58 19.55
CA SER A 427 8.57 8.76 20.06
C SER A 427 9.88 9.53 20.25
N ARG A 428 9.83 10.83 20.55
CA ARG A 428 11.00 11.68 20.78
C ARG A 428 10.94 12.32 22.17
N ARG A 429 12.13 12.56 22.74
CA ARG A 429 12.29 13.27 23.99
C ARG A 429 12.31 14.77 23.77
N ASP A 430 12.16 15.53 24.86
CA ASP A 430 12.32 16.98 24.83
C ASP A 430 13.70 17.35 24.25
N GLY A 431 13.71 18.25 23.26
CA GLY A 431 14.90 18.69 22.52
C GLY A 431 15.32 17.78 21.34
N GLU A 432 14.72 16.63 21.14
CA GLU A 432 15.00 15.71 20.00
C GLU A 432 14.07 15.94 18.81
N TRP A 433 13.14 16.88 18.89
CA TRP A 433 12.21 17.23 17.82
C TRP A 433 12.21 18.74 17.53
N ALA A 434 11.70 19.11 16.37
CA ALA A 434 11.58 20.52 15.96
C ALA A 434 10.10 20.90 15.80
N PRO A 435 9.65 22.00 16.46
CA PRO A 435 8.27 22.43 16.36
C PRO A 435 7.89 22.90 14.95
N ASN A 436 6.59 23.00 14.68
CA ASN A 436 6.07 23.60 13.46
C ASN A 436 6.25 25.14 13.46
N ALA A 437 5.83 25.81 12.38
CA ALA A 437 5.99 27.26 12.20
C ALA A 437 5.27 28.10 13.27
N TYR A 438 4.34 27.51 14.00
CA TYR A 438 3.58 28.17 15.08
C TYR A 438 4.06 27.77 16.49
N GLY A 439 5.12 26.96 16.58
CA GLY A 439 5.66 26.46 17.84
C GLY A 439 4.94 25.21 18.39
N GLY A 440 3.98 24.65 17.68
CA GLY A 440 3.24 23.45 18.06
C GLY A 440 3.94 22.16 17.62
N ARG A 441 3.37 21.02 18.06
CA ARG A 441 3.87 19.67 17.75
C ARG A 441 3.21 19.03 16.54
N GLU A 442 2.16 19.63 16.01
CA GLU A 442 1.43 19.12 14.86
C GLU A 442 2.29 19.26 13.59
N ASN A 443 2.39 18.19 12.81
CA ASN A 443 3.07 18.20 11.52
C ASN A 443 2.11 18.68 10.43
N LEU A 444 2.11 19.98 10.19
CA LEU A 444 1.19 20.64 9.25
C LEU A 444 1.35 20.14 7.81
N ASP A 445 2.56 19.75 7.42
CA ASP A 445 2.87 19.24 6.09
C ASP A 445 2.27 17.84 5.88
N ALA A 446 2.38 16.96 6.88
CA ALA A 446 1.76 15.64 6.85
C ALA A 446 0.23 15.72 6.88
N ILE A 447 -0.34 16.64 7.69
CA ILE A 447 -1.79 16.89 7.70
C ILE A 447 -2.26 17.29 6.30
N ALA A 448 -1.56 18.21 5.64
CA ALA A 448 -1.90 18.64 4.28
C ALA A 448 -1.81 17.47 3.28
N LEU A 449 -0.78 16.61 3.36
CA LEU A 449 -0.66 15.41 2.53
C LEU A 449 -1.86 14.47 2.73
N LEU A 450 -2.22 14.15 3.98
CA LEU A 450 -3.32 13.23 4.27
C LEU A 450 -4.66 13.77 3.76
N GLN A 451 -4.92 15.08 3.96
CA GLN A 451 -6.11 15.74 3.44
C GLN A 451 -6.16 15.74 1.91
N GLU A 452 -5.06 16.05 1.25
CA GLU A 452 -4.93 16.03 -0.21
C GLU A 452 -5.15 14.63 -0.76
N THR A 453 -4.49 13.61 -0.19
CA THR A 453 -4.64 12.21 -0.60
C THR A 453 -6.09 11.75 -0.48
N ASN A 454 -6.71 11.94 0.69
CA ASN A 454 -8.07 11.50 0.93
C ASN A 454 -9.08 12.21 0.02
N ALA A 455 -8.94 13.53 -0.17
CA ALA A 455 -9.81 14.27 -1.07
C ALA A 455 -9.65 13.85 -2.55
N THR A 456 -8.41 13.56 -2.97
CA THR A 456 -8.12 13.12 -4.33
C THR A 456 -8.66 11.72 -4.58
N VAL A 457 -8.51 10.79 -3.63
CA VAL A 457 -9.06 9.43 -3.72
C VAL A 457 -10.59 9.46 -3.83
N VAL A 458 -11.27 10.21 -2.96
CA VAL A 458 -12.75 10.35 -3.02
C VAL A 458 -13.21 10.88 -4.39
N LYS A 459 -12.47 11.83 -4.98
CA LYS A 459 -12.78 12.41 -6.28
C LYS A 459 -12.52 11.45 -7.44
N ARG A 460 -11.38 10.73 -7.41
CA ARG A 460 -10.88 9.93 -8.53
C ARG A 460 -11.43 8.50 -8.53
N VAL A 461 -11.60 7.91 -7.35
CA VAL A 461 -11.94 6.49 -7.18
C VAL A 461 -13.17 6.35 -6.26
N PRO A 462 -14.37 6.63 -6.78
CA PRO A 462 -15.61 6.55 -5.99
C PRO A 462 -15.81 5.15 -5.38
N GLY A 463 -16.18 5.12 -4.08
CA GLY A 463 -16.40 3.90 -3.32
C GLY A 463 -15.13 3.27 -2.74
N ALA A 464 -13.93 3.76 -3.07
CA ALA A 464 -12.73 3.34 -2.38
C ALA A 464 -12.68 3.88 -0.95
N VAL A 465 -12.14 3.09 -0.02
CA VAL A 465 -12.08 3.45 1.40
C VAL A 465 -10.66 3.81 1.85
N MET A 466 -10.54 4.84 2.70
CA MET A 466 -9.30 5.22 3.36
C MET A 466 -9.46 4.99 4.85
N ILE A 467 -8.61 4.16 5.44
CA ILE A 467 -8.68 3.74 6.84
C ILE A 467 -7.40 4.22 7.55
N ALA A 468 -7.53 4.94 8.66
CA ALA A 468 -6.39 5.41 9.43
C ALA A 468 -6.04 4.44 10.56
N GLU A 469 -4.79 4.00 10.62
CA GLU A 469 -4.23 3.50 11.87
C GLU A 469 -3.71 4.71 12.66
N GLU A 470 -4.56 5.22 13.54
CA GLU A 470 -4.28 6.39 14.38
C GLU A 470 -4.65 6.08 15.83
N SER A 471 -3.64 5.98 16.69
CA SER A 471 -3.77 5.52 18.07
C SER A 471 -3.99 6.63 19.10
N THR A 472 -3.98 7.90 18.68
CA THR A 472 -4.11 9.04 19.58
C THR A 472 -5.53 9.61 19.63
N ALA A 473 -5.72 10.64 20.44
CA ALA A 473 -6.97 11.38 20.52
C ALA A 473 -7.06 12.54 19.49
N TRP A 474 -6.41 12.41 18.32
CA TRP A 474 -6.51 13.41 17.26
C TRP A 474 -7.98 13.60 16.84
N PRO A 475 -8.53 14.83 16.87
CA PRO A 475 -9.94 15.04 16.57
C PRO A 475 -10.22 15.11 15.07
N GLY A 476 -11.32 14.49 14.64
CA GLY A 476 -11.83 14.63 13.27
C GLY A 476 -11.01 13.88 12.22
N VAL A 477 -10.43 12.74 12.55
CA VAL A 477 -9.74 11.85 11.58
C VAL A 477 -10.70 11.48 10.45
N THR A 478 -11.95 11.14 10.79
CA THR A 478 -12.96 10.72 9.80
C THR A 478 -13.91 11.86 9.38
N ARG A 479 -13.67 13.08 9.84
CA ARG A 479 -14.44 14.23 9.37
C ARG A 479 -13.98 14.66 7.98
N PRO A 480 -14.89 15.17 7.13
CA PRO A 480 -14.54 15.70 5.82
C PRO A 480 -13.49 16.81 5.88
N THR A 481 -12.63 16.89 4.85
CA THR A 481 -11.55 17.88 4.78
C THR A 481 -12.04 19.32 4.75
N TYR A 482 -13.20 19.58 4.12
CA TYR A 482 -13.77 20.93 4.03
C TYR A 482 -14.28 21.51 5.36
N VAL A 483 -14.41 20.69 6.41
CA VAL A 483 -14.69 21.11 7.79
C VAL A 483 -13.48 20.98 8.71
N GLY A 484 -12.27 20.81 8.14
CA GLY A 484 -11.01 20.75 8.87
C GLY A 484 -10.63 19.33 9.36
N GLY A 485 -11.35 18.30 8.96
CA GLY A 485 -10.97 16.91 9.23
C GLY A 485 -9.87 16.38 8.33
N LEU A 486 -9.38 15.17 8.56
CA LEU A 486 -8.38 14.51 7.72
C LEU A 486 -9.00 13.82 6.49
N GLY A 487 -10.31 13.54 6.50
CA GLY A 487 -11.04 12.97 5.37
C GLY A 487 -10.99 11.45 5.23
N PHE A 488 -10.51 10.72 6.22
CA PHE A 488 -10.59 9.27 6.23
C PHE A 488 -12.04 8.77 6.28
N HIS A 489 -12.28 7.58 5.74
CA HIS A 489 -13.58 6.92 5.86
C HIS A 489 -13.73 6.28 7.23
N PHE A 490 -12.68 5.65 7.72
CA PHE A 490 -12.64 4.96 9.02
C PHE A 490 -11.33 5.21 9.75
N LYS A 491 -11.37 4.94 11.05
CA LYS A 491 -10.22 4.91 11.96
C LYS A 491 -10.24 3.61 12.76
N TRP A 492 -9.08 2.97 12.96
CA TRP A 492 -8.97 1.85 13.90
C TRP A 492 -9.26 2.32 15.32
N ASN A 493 -10.09 1.57 16.06
CA ASN A 493 -10.41 1.84 17.45
C ASN A 493 -9.43 1.12 18.40
N MET A 494 -8.24 1.68 18.53
CA MET A 494 -7.18 1.11 19.38
C MET A 494 -7.57 1.11 20.86
N GLY A 495 -8.36 2.11 21.31
CA GLY A 495 -8.86 2.17 22.69
C GLY A 495 -9.79 1.00 23.01
N TRP A 496 -10.79 0.75 22.15
CA TRP A 496 -11.69 -0.40 22.28
C TRP A 496 -10.92 -1.73 22.30
N MET A 497 -9.96 -1.89 21.40
CA MET A 497 -9.14 -3.09 21.30
C MET A 497 -8.38 -3.33 22.60
N HIS A 498 -7.65 -2.32 23.08
CA HIS A 498 -6.86 -2.40 24.30
C HIS A 498 -7.72 -2.74 25.53
N ASP A 499 -8.83 -2.02 25.72
CA ASP A 499 -9.73 -2.20 26.87
C ASP A 499 -10.42 -3.57 26.84
N SER A 500 -10.88 -4.00 25.65
CA SER A 500 -11.52 -5.31 25.48
C SER A 500 -10.57 -6.46 25.75
N LEU A 501 -9.34 -6.42 25.22
CA LEU A 501 -8.33 -7.44 25.48
C LEU A 501 -7.84 -7.44 26.93
N SER A 502 -7.70 -6.26 27.55
CA SER A 502 -7.39 -6.15 28.98
C SER A 502 -8.47 -6.78 29.84
N TYR A 503 -9.75 -6.50 29.55
CA TYR A 503 -10.87 -7.07 30.29
C TYR A 503 -10.95 -8.60 30.14
N ILE A 504 -10.92 -9.10 28.91
CA ILE A 504 -11.17 -10.53 28.63
C ILE A 504 -10.02 -11.42 29.11
N SER A 505 -8.80 -10.89 29.22
CA SER A 505 -7.62 -11.61 29.74
C SER A 505 -7.65 -11.86 31.25
N ARG A 506 -8.57 -11.20 31.98
CA ARG A 506 -8.72 -11.39 33.41
C ARG A 506 -9.52 -12.67 33.70
N GLU A 507 -9.18 -13.32 34.82
CA GLU A 507 -10.01 -14.41 35.33
C GLU A 507 -11.46 -13.91 35.55
N PRO A 508 -12.50 -14.70 35.20
CA PRO A 508 -13.89 -14.27 35.29
C PRO A 508 -14.31 -13.74 36.66
N VAL A 509 -13.72 -14.27 37.75
CA VAL A 509 -13.99 -13.84 39.12
C VAL A 509 -13.58 -12.39 39.39
N HIS A 510 -12.63 -11.86 38.64
CA HIS A 510 -12.13 -10.48 38.79
C HIS A 510 -12.80 -9.47 37.84
N ARG A 511 -13.52 -9.92 36.83
CA ARG A 511 -14.09 -9.05 35.79
C ARG A 511 -15.10 -8.04 36.30
N SER A 512 -15.83 -8.38 37.38
CA SER A 512 -16.78 -7.46 38.01
C SER A 512 -16.16 -6.12 38.46
N PHE A 513 -14.87 -6.11 38.82
CA PHE A 513 -14.12 -4.89 39.21
C PHE A 513 -13.65 -4.08 37.99
N HIS A 514 -13.79 -4.59 36.79
CA HIS A 514 -13.31 -4.03 35.54
C HIS A 514 -14.42 -3.87 34.49
N HIS A 515 -15.66 -3.92 34.91
CA HIS A 515 -16.85 -3.85 34.05
C HIS A 515 -16.85 -2.59 33.17
N SER A 516 -16.37 -1.47 33.73
CA SER A 516 -16.26 -0.20 33.01
C SER A 516 -15.29 -0.24 31.83
N ASP A 517 -14.31 -1.14 31.77
CA ASP A 517 -13.36 -1.24 30.68
C ASP A 517 -14.09 -1.50 29.35
N LEU A 518 -15.09 -2.38 29.32
CA LEU A 518 -15.89 -2.64 28.12
C LEU A 518 -16.93 -1.56 27.80
N THR A 519 -17.50 -0.89 28.82
CA THR A 519 -18.53 0.13 28.57
C THR A 519 -17.95 1.49 28.22
N PHE A 520 -16.68 1.75 28.55
CA PHE A 520 -16.03 3.03 28.31
C PHE A 520 -15.96 3.40 26.83
N SER A 521 -15.78 2.41 25.95
CA SER A 521 -15.72 2.63 24.49
C SER A 521 -16.95 3.35 23.95
N MET A 522 -18.13 3.15 24.57
CA MET A 522 -19.37 3.80 24.13
C MET A 522 -19.41 5.31 24.43
N MET A 523 -18.54 5.82 25.29
CA MET A 523 -18.42 7.27 25.53
C MET A 523 -17.90 8.02 24.32
N TYR A 524 -17.15 7.35 23.43
CA TYR A 524 -16.55 7.96 22.24
C TYR A 524 -16.89 7.23 20.94
N ALA A 525 -17.72 6.17 20.98
CA ALA A 525 -18.03 5.31 19.83
C ALA A 525 -18.54 6.07 18.59
N TYR A 526 -19.07 7.28 18.76
CA TYR A 526 -19.59 8.12 17.68
C TYR A 526 -18.78 9.39 17.45
N SER A 527 -17.59 9.50 18.05
CA SER A 527 -16.67 10.63 17.77
C SER A 527 -16.01 10.52 16.41
N GLU A 528 -15.81 9.29 15.94
CA GLU A 528 -15.26 8.91 14.64
C GLU A 528 -16.04 7.71 14.07
N ARG A 529 -15.77 7.35 12.82
CA ARG A 529 -16.23 6.10 12.22
C ARG A 529 -15.17 5.03 12.45
N PHE A 530 -15.49 4.01 13.22
CA PHE A 530 -14.50 3.06 13.69
C PHE A 530 -14.49 1.73 12.95
N VAL A 531 -13.30 1.17 12.76
CA VAL A 531 -13.03 -0.26 12.62
C VAL A 531 -12.57 -0.78 13.97
N LEU A 532 -13.10 -1.90 14.40
CA LEU A 532 -12.73 -2.61 15.62
C LEU A 532 -11.62 -3.63 15.27
N PRO A 533 -10.33 -3.38 15.57
CA PRO A 533 -9.28 -4.27 15.13
C PRO A 533 -8.93 -5.32 16.20
N ILE A 534 -8.86 -6.58 15.80
CA ILE A 534 -8.01 -7.59 16.42
C ILE A 534 -6.97 -7.92 15.37
N SER A 535 -5.94 -7.06 15.28
CA SER A 535 -4.96 -7.02 14.20
C SER A 535 -3.72 -7.89 14.47
N HIS A 536 -2.81 -7.92 13.48
CA HIS A 536 -1.50 -8.58 13.62
C HIS A 536 -0.69 -8.07 14.81
N ASP A 537 -0.78 -6.78 15.15
CA ASP A 537 -0.04 -6.17 16.25
C ASP A 537 -0.36 -6.79 17.62
N GLU A 538 -1.55 -7.36 17.76
CA GLU A 538 -2.00 -7.94 19.02
C GLU A 538 -1.48 -9.37 19.27
N VAL A 539 -0.88 -9.99 18.25
CA VAL A 539 -0.45 -11.39 18.30
C VAL A 539 1.04 -11.59 18.00
N VAL A 540 1.85 -10.55 18.23
CA VAL A 540 3.30 -10.50 17.97
C VAL A 540 4.08 -9.92 19.15
N HIS A 541 5.39 -9.96 19.09
CA HIS A 541 6.33 -9.29 20.03
C HIS A 541 6.16 -9.71 21.49
N GLY A 542 5.89 -11.00 21.74
CA GLY A 542 5.73 -11.54 23.08
C GLY A 542 4.34 -11.33 23.68
N LYS A 543 3.37 -10.79 22.90
CA LYS A 543 1.98 -10.63 23.33
C LYS A 543 1.21 -11.95 23.34
N GLY A 544 1.71 -13.02 22.69
CA GLY A 544 1.05 -14.30 22.52
C GLY A 544 -0.11 -14.28 21.53
N SER A 545 -0.69 -15.44 21.20
CA SER A 545 -1.89 -15.49 20.33
C SER A 545 -3.14 -14.99 21.06
N LEU A 546 -4.21 -14.67 20.32
CA LEU A 546 -5.50 -14.28 20.90
C LEU A 546 -6.00 -15.35 21.89
N LEU A 547 -5.91 -16.64 21.52
CA LEU A 547 -6.32 -17.74 22.39
C LEU A 547 -5.50 -17.79 23.69
N ARG A 548 -4.18 -17.53 23.64
CA ARG A 548 -3.31 -17.56 24.80
C ARG A 548 -3.52 -16.42 25.78
N LYS A 549 -4.17 -15.34 25.35
CA LYS A 549 -4.57 -14.24 26.25
C LYS A 549 -5.73 -14.64 27.15
N MET A 550 -6.50 -15.67 26.80
CA MET A 550 -7.69 -16.09 27.52
C MET A 550 -7.33 -16.92 28.74
N PRO A 551 -7.94 -16.64 29.91
CA PRO A 551 -7.74 -17.42 31.14
C PRO A 551 -8.45 -18.77 31.10
N GLY A 552 -8.03 -19.65 32.01
CA GLY A 552 -8.67 -20.94 32.24
C GLY A 552 -8.11 -22.10 31.43
N ASP A 553 -8.83 -23.20 31.42
CA ASP A 553 -8.50 -24.37 30.60
C ASP A 553 -8.82 -24.15 29.11
N ARG A 554 -8.49 -25.14 28.26
CA ARG A 554 -8.66 -25.01 26.80
C ARG A 554 -10.13 -24.74 26.39
N TRP A 555 -11.10 -25.36 27.03
CA TRP A 555 -12.50 -25.11 26.74
C TRP A 555 -12.89 -23.67 27.09
N GLN A 556 -12.47 -23.21 28.29
CA GLN A 556 -12.73 -21.84 28.74
C GLN A 556 -12.03 -20.80 27.86
N GLN A 557 -10.80 -21.06 27.41
CA GLN A 557 -10.09 -20.21 26.46
C GLN A 557 -10.87 -20.03 25.16
N LEU A 558 -11.27 -21.13 24.53
CA LEU A 558 -12.09 -21.10 23.32
C LEU A 558 -13.46 -20.45 23.55
N ALA A 559 -14.10 -20.70 24.70
CA ALA A 559 -15.36 -20.05 25.05
C ALA A 559 -15.22 -18.53 25.16
N ASN A 560 -14.16 -18.04 25.82
CA ASN A 560 -13.85 -16.61 25.90
C ASN A 560 -13.64 -15.98 24.52
N VAL A 561 -12.90 -16.65 23.61
CA VAL A 561 -12.70 -16.15 22.23
C VAL A 561 -14.05 -16.09 21.51
N ARG A 562 -14.85 -17.15 21.57
CA ARG A 562 -16.18 -17.16 20.93
C ARG A 562 -17.09 -16.04 21.44
N ALA A 563 -17.11 -15.83 22.77
CA ALA A 563 -17.91 -14.78 23.39
C ALA A 563 -17.43 -13.37 23.00
N LEU A 564 -16.10 -13.14 22.98
CA LEU A 564 -15.50 -11.88 22.57
C LEU A 564 -15.83 -11.55 21.11
N LEU A 565 -15.66 -12.50 20.19
CA LEU A 565 -15.91 -12.27 18.76
C LEU A 565 -17.40 -11.94 18.51
N ALA A 566 -18.34 -12.67 19.13
CA ALA A 566 -19.75 -12.35 19.00
C ALA A 566 -20.12 -10.99 19.63
N TYR A 567 -19.47 -10.60 20.73
CA TYR A 567 -19.61 -9.26 21.30
C TYR A 567 -19.09 -8.18 20.34
N MET A 568 -17.92 -8.40 19.74
CA MET A 568 -17.26 -7.50 18.77
C MET A 568 -18.12 -7.28 17.53
N TRP A 569 -18.65 -8.36 16.91
CA TRP A 569 -19.51 -8.27 15.73
C TRP A 569 -20.85 -7.56 16.00
N ALA A 570 -21.32 -7.56 17.24
CA ALA A 570 -22.52 -6.83 17.64
C ALA A 570 -22.25 -5.39 18.08
N HIS A 571 -21.01 -5.04 18.45
CA HIS A 571 -20.63 -3.68 18.87
C HIS A 571 -20.68 -2.72 17.66
N PRO A 572 -21.03 -1.41 17.85
CA PRO A 572 -20.94 -0.42 16.78
C PRO A 572 -19.54 -0.30 16.20
N GLY A 573 -19.41 -0.33 14.87
CA GLY A 573 -18.17 -0.29 14.12
C GLY A 573 -18.00 -1.47 13.17
N LYS A 574 -17.03 -1.38 12.24
CA LYS A 574 -16.68 -2.47 11.32
C LYS A 574 -15.70 -3.42 12.01
N SER A 575 -15.75 -4.72 11.71
CA SER A 575 -14.90 -5.70 12.39
C SER A 575 -13.70 -6.09 11.54
N LEU A 576 -12.51 -6.13 12.15
CA LEU A 576 -11.28 -6.62 11.54
C LEU A 576 -10.69 -7.75 12.39
N LEU A 577 -10.37 -8.87 11.76
CA LEU A 577 -9.78 -10.03 12.40
C LEU A 577 -8.53 -10.49 11.65
N PHE A 578 -7.40 -10.56 12.35
CA PHE A 578 -6.16 -11.08 11.80
C PHE A 578 -6.22 -12.60 11.62
N MET A 579 -5.64 -13.07 10.51
CA MET A 579 -5.53 -14.48 10.17
C MET A 579 -5.00 -15.33 11.33
N GLY A 580 -5.61 -16.50 11.54
CA GLY A 580 -5.28 -17.40 12.63
C GLY A 580 -6.10 -17.19 13.90
N CYS A 581 -6.68 -16.01 14.11
CA CYS A 581 -7.58 -15.78 15.25
C CYS A 581 -8.87 -16.58 15.12
N GLU A 582 -9.39 -16.75 13.91
CA GLU A 582 -10.60 -17.49 13.60
C GLU A 582 -10.47 -19.00 13.83
N LEU A 583 -9.26 -19.54 13.72
CA LEU A 583 -8.98 -20.95 14.01
C LEU A 583 -8.40 -21.17 15.41
N GLY A 584 -8.29 -20.10 16.21
CA GLY A 584 -7.75 -20.19 17.56
C GLY A 584 -6.30 -20.62 17.60
N GLN A 585 -5.46 -20.02 16.77
CA GLN A 585 -4.02 -20.28 16.73
C GLN A 585 -3.43 -20.30 18.14
N GLU A 586 -2.68 -21.34 18.47
CA GLU A 586 -2.09 -21.46 19.81
C GLU A 586 -0.80 -20.68 19.98
N SER A 587 0.04 -20.72 18.96
CA SER A 587 1.32 -20.02 18.97
C SER A 587 1.16 -18.56 18.53
N GLU A 588 2.02 -17.70 19.10
CA GLU A 588 2.19 -16.33 18.59
C GLU A 588 2.50 -16.36 17.10
N TRP A 589 1.96 -15.42 16.33
CA TRP A 589 2.22 -15.34 14.90
C TRP A 589 3.71 -15.08 14.62
N ALA A 590 4.21 -15.68 13.55
CA ALA A 590 5.52 -15.41 13.00
C ALA A 590 5.48 -15.51 11.47
N GLU A 591 6.07 -14.55 10.79
CA GLU A 591 6.15 -14.48 9.32
C GLU A 591 6.91 -15.65 8.70
N SER A 592 7.74 -16.31 9.49
CA SER A 592 8.61 -17.41 9.08
C SER A 592 7.92 -18.77 9.01
N ARG A 593 6.65 -18.89 9.39
CA ARG A 593 5.87 -20.14 9.35
C ARG A 593 4.44 -19.92 8.87
N SER A 594 3.80 -21.00 8.39
CA SER A 594 2.37 -21.00 8.08
C SER A 594 1.53 -20.97 9.34
N LEU A 595 0.24 -20.65 9.20
CA LEU A 595 -0.74 -20.90 10.25
C LEU A 595 -0.80 -22.40 10.58
N ASP A 596 -1.20 -22.73 11.80
CA ASP A 596 -1.32 -24.12 12.31
C ASP A 596 -2.64 -24.74 11.81
N TRP A 597 -2.76 -24.98 10.49
CA TRP A 597 -3.98 -25.40 9.81
C TRP A 597 -4.57 -26.71 10.34
N GLU A 598 -3.74 -27.59 10.91
CA GLU A 598 -4.13 -28.86 11.55
C GLU A 598 -5.03 -28.64 12.78
N LEU A 599 -5.07 -27.44 13.35
CA LEU A 599 -5.99 -27.11 14.45
C LEU A 599 -7.45 -27.27 14.01
N LEU A 600 -7.78 -27.08 12.73
CA LEU A 600 -9.11 -27.28 12.21
C LEU A 600 -9.59 -28.75 12.27
N ASP A 601 -8.72 -29.72 12.51
CA ASP A 601 -9.09 -31.11 12.77
C ASP A 601 -9.63 -31.32 14.20
N LEU A 602 -9.38 -30.35 15.10
CA LEU A 602 -9.85 -30.41 16.48
C LEU A 602 -11.24 -29.77 16.60
N PRO A 603 -12.21 -30.43 17.25
CA PRO A 603 -13.61 -29.92 17.29
C PRO A 603 -13.76 -28.52 17.84
N GLY A 604 -13.00 -28.12 18.88
CA GLY A 604 -13.08 -26.79 19.49
C GLY A 604 -12.59 -25.67 18.57
N HIS A 605 -11.53 -25.92 17.82
CA HIS A 605 -10.96 -24.96 16.87
C HIS A 605 -11.82 -24.85 15.60
N ARG A 606 -12.31 -26.00 15.09
CA ARG A 606 -13.29 -26.03 13.99
C ARG A 606 -14.56 -25.26 14.38
N GLY A 607 -15.09 -25.50 15.58
CA GLY A 607 -16.27 -24.81 16.07
C GLY A 607 -16.08 -23.29 16.19
N LEU A 608 -14.85 -22.82 16.48
CA LEU A 608 -14.56 -21.39 16.44
C LEU A 608 -14.61 -20.82 15.02
N ALA A 609 -14.04 -21.51 14.03
CA ALA A 609 -14.12 -21.11 12.64
C ALA A 609 -15.57 -21.13 12.11
N ASP A 610 -16.34 -22.15 12.48
CA ASP A 610 -17.77 -22.23 12.14
C ASP A 610 -18.57 -21.08 12.75
N LEU A 611 -18.25 -20.69 13.99
CA LEU A 611 -18.87 -19.50 14.61
C LEU A 611 -18.54 -18.22 13.83
N VAL A 612 -17.28 -18.00 13.42
CA VAL A 612 -16.91 -16.82 12.64
C VAL A 612 -17.69 -16.76 11.32
N ARG A 613 -17.85 -17.90 10.65
CA ARG A 613 -18.69 -18.02 9.44
C ARG A 613 -20.14 -17.57 9.72
N ASP A 614 -20.73 -18.09 10.77
CA ASP A 614 -22.10 -17.77 11.13
C ASP A 614 -22.27 -16.31 11.60
N LEU A 615 -21.30 -15.76 12.34
CA LEU A 615 -21.27 -14.34 12.70
C LEU A 615 -21.27 -13.46 11.45
N ASN A 616 -20.42 -13.73 10.47
CA ASN A 616 -20.36 -12.98 9.21
C ASN A 616 -21.66 -13.11 8.42
N SER A 617 -22.24 -14.32 8.36
CA SER A 617 -23.50 -14.58 7.67
C SER A 617 -24.68 -13.83 8.31
N VAL A 618 -24.81 -13.89 9.64
CA VAL A 618 -25.89 -13.17 10.36
C VAL A 618 -25.67 -11.66 10.30
N TYR A 619 -24.41 -11.20 10.44
CA TYR A 619 -24.05 -9.78 10.34
C TYR A 619 -24.48 -9.19 8.99
N SER A 620 -24.10 -9.79 7.89
CA SER A 620 -24.39 -9.28 6.55
C SER A 620 -25.88 -9.20 6.24
N GLN A 621 -26.69 -10.13 6.82
CA GLN A 621 -28.13 -10.19 6.61
C GLN A 621 -28.95 -9.30 7.56
N ARG A 622 -28.33 -8.66 8.56
CA ARG A 622 -29.04 -7.90 9.61
C ARG A 622 -28.66 -6.42 9.60
N PRO A 623 -29.43 -5.55 8.94
CA PRO A 623 -29.17 -4.12 8.91
C PRO A 623 -29.01 -3.47 10.28
N ALA A 624 -29.62 -4.02 11.32
CA ALA A 624 -29.45 -3.58 12.69
C ALA A 624 -27.98 -3.59 13.16
N LEU A 625 -27.11 -4.42 12.57
CA LEU A 625 -25.71 -4.57 12.98
C LEU A 625 -24.75 -3.61 12.27
N TRP A 626 -25.16 -2.96 11.15
CA TRP A 626 -24.23 -2.17 10.34
C TRP A 626 -24.81 -0.89 9.73
N SER A 627 -26.15 -0.79 9.54
CA SER A 627 -26.71 0.33 8.77
C SER A 627 -26.66 1.68 9.51
N GLN A 628 -26.49 1.67 10.83
CA GLN A 628 -26.39 2.86 11.68
C GLN A 628 -25.16 2.81 12.61
N ASP A 629 -24.04 2.24 12.15
CA ASP A 629 -22.82 2.13 12.95
C ASP A 629 -22.22 3.48 13.37
N ALA A 630 -22.42 4.50 12.57
CA ALA A 630 -21.90 5.85 12.82
C ALA A 630 -22.95 6.79 13.46
N ASP A 631 -24.15 6.28 13.82
CA ASP A 631 -25.23 7.07 14.39
C ASP A 631 -25.60 6.56 15.80
N PRO A 632 -25.64 7.42 16.82
CA PRO A 632 -26.11 7.03 18.15
C PRO A 632 -27.49 6.36 18.18
N ALA A 633 -28.35 6.63 17.20
CA ALA A 633 -29.65 5.96 17.08
C ALA A 633 -29.54 4.46 16.83
N GLY A 634 -28.40 3.98 16.31
CA GLY A 634 -28.13 2.56 16.07
C GLY A 634 -27.85 1.72 17.32
N PHE A 635 -27.77 2.33 18.52
CA PHE A 635 -27.40 1.61 19.74
C PHE A 635 -28.18 2.12 20.96
N SER A 636 -28.52 1.22 21.86
CA SER A 636 -28.95 1.59 23.21
C SER A 636 -28.66 0.47 24.21
N TRP A 637 -28.10 0.82 25.36
CA TRP A 637 -27.93 -0.13 26.46
C TRP A 637 -29.29 -0.66 26.91
N ILE A 638 -29.36 -1.95 27.19
CA ILE A 638 -30.41 -2.54 28.00
C ILE A 638 -29.99 -2.40 29.46
N ASP A 639 -28.85 -2.96 29.82
CA ASP A 639 -28.17 -2.72 31.10
C ASP A 639 -26.66 -2.64 30.89
N ALA A 640 -26.07 -1.51 31.26
CA ALA A 640 -24.63 -1.25 31.21
C ALA A 640 -23.95 -1.51 32.57
N ASN A 641 -24.69 -1.82 33.63
CA ASN A 641 -24.19 -1.75 35.01
C ASN A 641 -24.25 -3.09 35.78
N ASP A 642 -24.56 -4.18 35.12
CA ASP A 642 -24.65 -5.50 35.76
C ASP A 642 -23.29 -6.14 35.96
N ALA A 643 -22.42 -5.41 36.68
CA ALA A 643 -21.06 -5.84 37.00
C ALA A 643 -21.02 -7.09 37.89
N LEU A 644 -22.01 -7.25 38.78
CA LEU A 644 -22.06 -8.40 39.71
C LEU A 644 -22.28 -9.72 38.97
N SER A 645 -23.07 -9.68 37.90
CA SER A 645 -23.35 -10.86 37.07
C SER A 645 -22.32 -11.01 35.93
N ASN A 646 -21.41 -10.03 35.70
CA ASN A 646 -20.54 -9.93 34.50
C ASN A 646 -21.34 -9.99 33.18
N VAL A 647 -22.53 -9.40 33.15
CA VAL A 647 -23.41 -9.40 31.96
C VAL A 647 -23.43 -8.02 31.36
N PHE A 648 -23.32 -7.98 30.01
CA PHE A 648 -23.50 -6.79 29.17
C PHE A 648 -24.67 -7.02 28.24
N SER A 649 -25.61 -6.08 28.20
CA SER A 649 -26.76 -6.20 27.31
C SER A 649 -27.11 -4.89 26.64
N PHE A 650 -27.28 -4.94 25.31
CA PHE A 650 -27.58 -3.77 24.49
C PHE A 650 -28.43 -4.13 23.28
N LEU A 651 -29.05 -3.12 22.69
CA LEU A 651 -29.81 -3.20 21.46
C LEU A 651 -29.04 -2.56 20.30
N ARG A 652 -29.14 -3.18 19.14
CA ARG A 652 -28.76 -2.62 17.85
C ARG A 652 -30.01 -2.35 17.04
N TRP A 653 -30.06 -1.19 16.39
CA TRP A 653 -31.18 -0.71 15.61
C TRP A 653 -30.81 -0.52 14.16
N GLY A 654 -31.59 -1.07 13.24
CA GLY A 654 -31.41 -0.88 11.82
C GLY A 654 -32.20 0.32 11.29
N SER A 655 -31.71 0.92 10.20
CA SER A 655 -32.44 1.98 9.47
C SER A 655 -33.76 1.51 8.87
N ASP A 656 -33.93 0.20 8.72
CA ASP A 656 -35.17 -0.49 8.29
C ASP A 656 -36.16 -0.76 9.44
N GLY A 657 -35.84 -0.30 10.65
CA GLY A 657 -36.64 -0.55 11.85
C GLY A 657 -36.39 -1.90 12.53
N SER A 658 -35.51 -2.73 11.98
CA SER A 658 -35.10 -3.99 12.62
C SER A 658 -34.37 -3.75 13.93
N VAL A 659 -34.51 -4.68 14.89
CA VAL A 659 -33.82 -4.62 16.19
C VAL A 659 -33.19 -5.97 16.53
N LEU A 660 -32.00 -5.90 17.14
CA LEU A 660 -31.28 -7.07 17.65
C LEU A 660 -30.82 -6.78 19.08
N ALA A 661 -31.03 -7.71 20.01
CA ALA A 661 -30.44 -7.64 21.35
C ALA A 661 -29.19 -8.54 21.41
N CYS A 662 -28.07 -7.97 21.89
CA CYS A 662 -26.87 -8.70 22.24
C CYS A 662 -26.81 -8.83 23.76
N VAL A 663 -26.56 -10.03 24.26
CA VAL A 663 -26.39 -10.33 25.69
C VAL A 663 -25.17 -11.18 25.87
N ALA A 664 -24.14 -10.63 26.48
CA ALA A 664 -22.87 -11.30 26.75
C ALA A 664 -22.70 -11.59 28.23
N ASN A 665 -22.58 -12.85 28.59
CA ASN A 665 -22.21 -13.31 29.93
C ASN A 665 -20.74 -13.69 29.95
N PHE A 666 -19.93 -12.86 30.58
CA PHE A 666 -18.49 -13.12 30.76
C PHE A 666 -18.16 -13.74 32.10
N ALA A 667 -19.16 -14.20 32.88
CA ALA A 667 -18.96 -15.03 34.07
C ALA A 667 -18.66 -16.49 33.69
N GLY A 668 -17.91 -17.17 34.53
CA GLY A 668 -17.62 -18.61 34.39
C GLY A 668 -18.79 -19.54 34.72
N MET A 669 -19.97 -18.99 35.07
CA MET A 669 -21.16 -19.75 35.45
C MET A 669 -22.35 -19.32 34.59
N PRO A 670 -23.27 -20.22 34.25
CA PRO A 670 -24.50 -19.87 33.56
C PRO A 670 -25.46 -19.09 34.49
N HIS A 671 -26.31 -18.26 33.90
CA HIS A 671 -27.49 -17.70 34.59
C HIS A 671 -28.75 -18.40 34.10
N GLU A 672 -29.40 -19.17 34.95
CA GLU A 672 -30.53 -20.03 34.56
C GLU A 672 -31.84 -19.25 34.35
N ASN A 673 -32.04 -18.11 35.00
CA ASN A 673 -33.27 -17.32 34.99
C ASN A 673 -32.93 -15.81 34.90
N TYR A 674 -32.20 -15.40 33.88
CA TYR A 674 -31.81 -13.99 33.71
C TYR A 674 -32.96 -13.22 33.04
N ARG A 675 -33.53 -12.25 33.74
CA ARG A 675 -34.62 -11.43 33.19
C ARG A 675 -34.04 -10.25 32.41
N LEU A 676 -34.32 -10.18 31.10
CA LEU A 676 -33.87 -9.16 30.17
C LEU A 676 -35.02 -8.24 29.75
N GLY A 677 -34.87 -6.92 29.86
CA GLY A 677 -35.78 -5.93 29.31
C GLY A 677 -35.65 -5.84 27.78
N LEU A 678 -36.79 -5.84 27.08
CA LEU A 678 -36.83 -5.79 25.62
C LEU A 678 -37.83 -4.71 25.14
N PRO A 679 -37.58 -4.09 23.95
CA PRO A 679 -38.44 -3.00 23.49
C PRO A 679 -39.80 -3.46 22.96
N LEU A 680 -39.95 -4.73 22.60
CA LEU A 680 -41.15 -5.31 22.00
C LEU A 680 -41.53 -6.62 22.71
N ALA A 681 -42.81 -6.81 22.97
CA ALA A 681 -43.37 -8.12 23.35
C ALA A 681 -43.46 -9.02 22.10
N GLY A 682 -43.45 -10.32 22.30
CA GLY A 682 -43.52 -11.33 21.24
C GLY A 682 -42.31 -12.23 21.21
N SER A 683 -42.16 -13.02 20.17
CA SER A 683 -41.11 -14.02 20.06
C SER A 683 -39.82 -13.39 19.50
N TRP A 684 -38.70 -13.58 20.22
CA TRP A 684 -37.38 -13.16 19.86
C TRP A 684 -36.56 -14.40 19.47
N SER A 685 -36.08 -14.44 18.24
CA SER A 685 -35.28 -15.57 17.72
C SER A 685 -33.85 -15.52 18.22
N GLU A 686 -33.34 -16.58 18.85
CA GLU A 686 -31.94 -16.75 19.18
C GLU A 686 -31.17 -17.10 17.88
N VAL A 687 -30.60 -16.06 17.24
CA VAL A 687 -29.92 -16.20 15.94
C VAL A 687 -28.42 -16.51 16.05
N VAL A 688 -27.84 -16.24 17.20
CA VAL A 688 -26.46 -16.66 17.58
C VAL A 688 -26.45 -17.07 19.05
N ASN A 689 -25.85 -18.22 19.31
CA ASN A 689 -25.51 -18.69 20.65
C ASN A 689 -24.10 -19.29 20.63
N THR A 690 -23.14 -18.58 21.19
CA THR A 690 -21.72 -18.98 21.13
C THR A 690 -21.39 -20.25 21.90
N ASP A 691 -22.29 -20.70 22.78
CA ASP A 691 -22.18 -21.95 23.56
C ASP A 691 -22.94 -23.14 22.93
N SER A 692 -23.45 -22.95 21.71
CA SER A 692 -24.07 -24.06 20.96
C SER A 692 -23.09 -25.22 20.79
N THR A 693 -23.57 -26.43 20.84
CA THR A 693 -22.79 -27.67 20.61
C THR A 693 -22.18 -27.72 19.20
N VAL A 694 -22.78 -27.00 18.23
CA VAL A 694 -22.23 -26.84 16.87
C VAL A 694 -20.82 -26.18 16.91
N TYR A 695 -20.61 -25.27 17.84
CA TYR A 695 -19.33 -24.60 18.06
C TYR A 695 -18.48 -25.25 19.16
N ALA A 696 -18.76 -26.50 19.50
CA ALA A 696 -18.15 -27.23 20.60
C ALA A 696 -18.36 -26.56 21.99
N GLY A 697 -19.48 -25.84 22.16
CA GLY A 697 -19.95 -25.30 23.42
C GLY A 697 -20.64 -26.38 24.28
N SER A 698 -21.11 -25.98 25.48
CA SER A 698 -21.78 -26.88 26.43
C SER A 698 -23.28 -27.08 26.12
N GLY A 699 -23.85 -26.28 25.21
CA GLY A 699 -25.25 -26.37 24.78
C GLY A 699 -26.24 -25.66 25.70
N VAL A 700 -25.77 -24.72 26.53
CA VAL A 700 -26.65 -23.86 27.33
C VAL A 700 -27.26 -22.78 26.44
N GLY A 701 -28.58 -22.63 26.41
CA GLY A 701 -29.27 -21.63 25.58
C GLY A 701 -30.80 -21.76 25.68
N ASN A 702 -31.52 -21.16 24.75
CA ASN A 702 -32.95 -20.95 24.81
C ASN A 702 -33.74 -21.71 23.73
N LEU A 703 -33.15 -22.75 23.15
CA LEU A 703 -33.80 -23.63 22.14
C LEU A 703 -34.25 -22.87 20.89
N GLY A 704 -33.58 -21.78 20.52
CA GLY A 704 -33.81 -21.03 19.28
C GLY A 704 -34.74 -19.82 19.40
N ALA A 705 -35.50 -19.65 20.50
CA ALA A 705 -36.30 -18.46 20.71
C ALA A 705 -36.65 -18.23 22.19
N VAL A 706 -37.06 -16.99 22.51
CA VAL A 706 -37.65 -16.62 23.79
C VAL A 706 -38.87 -15.74 23.57
N ASP A 707 -39.88 -15.89 24.41
CA ASP A 707 -41.09 -15.07 24.34
C ASP A 707 -40.99 -13.91 25.36
N ALA A 708 -41.00 -12.68 24.86
CA ALA A 708 -41.09 -11.49 25.67
C ALA A 708 -42.54 -11.14 25.96
N VAL A 709 -42.86 -10.95 27.24
CA VAL A 709 -44.19 -10.55 27.71
C VAL A 709 -44.19 -9.04 28.01
N ALA A 710 -45.38 -8.42 27.96
CA ALA A 710 -45.58 -6.99 28.29
C ALA A 710 -45.46 -6.75 29.81
N ASP A 711 -44.29 -7.04 30.37
CA ASP A 711 -43.93 -6.86 31.77
C ASP A 711 -42.63 -6.04 31.82
N PRO A 712 -42.68 -4.74 32.20
CA PRO A 712 -41.56 -3.82 32.11
C PRO A 712 -40.36 -4.25 32.94
N TRP A 713 -39.15 -4.15 32.34
CA TRP A 713 -37.86 -4.42 32.99
C TRP A 713 -36.74 -3.61 32.35
N HIS A 714 -35.68 -3.26 33.08
CA HIS A 714 -34.55 -2.44 32.59
C HIS A 714 -35.00 -1.18 31.85
N GLY A 715 -36.10 -0.53 32.26
CA GLY A 715 -36.66 0.61 31.57
C GLY A 715 -37.26 0.33 30.19
N ARG A 716 -37.47 -0.94 29.83
CA ARG A 716 -38.13 -1.38 28.58
C ARG A 716 -39.54 -1.85 28.86
N PRO A 717 -40.47 -1.73 27.88
CA PRO A 717 -41.89 -2.05 28.08
C PRO A 717 -42.19 -3.56 28.17
N ALA A 718 -41.30 -4.42 27.74
CA ALA A 718 -41.42 -5.87 27.76
C ALA A 718 -40.20 -6.54 28.38
N SER A 719 -40.30 -7.80 28.71
CA SER A 719 -39.17 -8.59 29.21
C SER A 719 -39.30 -10.06 28.88
N ALA A 720 -38.18 -10.76 28.80
CA ALA A 720 -38.08 -12.20 28.67
C ALA A 720 -37.16 -12.76 29.76
N VAL A 721 -37.39 -14.03 30.13
CA VAL A 721 -36.46 -14.78 31.00
C VAL A 721 -35.60 -15.65 30.14
N LEU A 722 -34.27 -15.46 30.26
CA LEU A 722 -33.25 -16.12 29.45
C LEU A 722 -32.46 -17.11 30.31
N ARG A 723 -31.94 -18.12 29.63
CA ARG A 723 -30.84 -18.92 30.10
C ARG A 723 -29.56 -18.46 29.40
N LEU A 724 -28.62 -17.83 30.14
CA LEU A 724 -27.38 -17.32 29.61
C LEU A 724 -26.26 -18.35 29.80
N PRO A 725 -25.52 -18.70 28.73
CA PRO A 725 -24.41 -19.62 28.81
C PRO A 725 -23.23 -19.02 29.59
N PRO A 726 -22.36 -19.83 30.20
CA PRO A 726 -21.15 -19.37 30.81
C PRO A 726 -20.16 -18.96 29.73
N LEU A 727 -19.42 -17.85 29.90
CA LEU A 727 -18.46 -17.34 28.92
C LEU A 727 -19.04 -17.31 27.50
N GLY A 728 -20.28 -16.80 27.36
CA GLY A 728 -21.03 -16.89 26.10
C GLY A 728 -21.81 -15.62 25.80
N THR A 729 -22.07 -15.44 24.52
CA THR A 729 -22.84 -14.32 23.97
C THR A 729 -24.01 -14.84 23.15
N LEU A 730 -25.19 -14.24 23.37
CA LEU A 730 -26.42 -14.50 22.63
C LEU A 730 -26.81 -13.30 21.79
N TRP A 731 -27.29 -13.54 20.57
CA TRP A 731 -27.97 -12.55 19.75
C TRP A 731 -29.43 -12.93 19.57
N LEU A 732 -30.32 -12.03 19.95
CA LEU A 732 -31.76 -12.20 19.83
C LEU A 732 -32.31 -11.22 18.80
N ALA A 733 -32.86 -11.72 17.70
CA ALA A 733 -33.51 -10.88 16.69
C ALA A 733 -34.98 -10.64 17.13
N GLY A 734 -35.35 -9.36 17.14
CA GLY A 734 -36.72 -8.96 17.51
C GLY A 734 -37.75 -9.42 16.49
N PRO A 735 -39.04 -9.46 16.89
CA PRO A 735 -40.13 -9.71 15.95
C PRO A 735 -40.09 -8.70 14.80
N PRO A 736 -40.55 -9.07 13.58
CA PRO A 736 -40.65 -8.12 12.49
C PRO A 736 -41.54 -6.94 12.89
N ALA A 737 -41.17 -5.73 12.46
CA ALA A 737 -41.86 -4.49 12.76
C ALA A 737 -43.29 -4.47 12.18
#